data_b9ac23a4bc0298be0561040d2b686167
#
_entry.id   b9ac23a4bc0298be0561040d2b686167
#
_cell.length_a   1.000
_cell.length_b   1.000
_cell.length_c   1.000
_cell.angle_alpha   90.00
_cell.angle_beta   90.00
_cell.angle_gamma   90.00
#
_symmetry.space_group_name_H-M   'P 1'
#
loop_
_entity.id
_entity.type
_entity.pdbx_description
1 polymer ?
#
loop_
_entity_poly.entity_id
_entity_poly.type
_entity_poly.pdbx_seq_one_letter_code
_entity_poly.pdbx_strand_id
1 'polypeptide(L)'
;MSLSGIYNQIFIYICLHTRLKYGRAFDMSDINETKDTAGIQPGQEAKPVLSADEQMIQDGFNALLQDYLKSNHRRKVERITKAFNFANQAHAGVKRRSGEPYIMHPIAVARIVCREMGLGSTSICSALLHDVVEDTEYTVEDIKDMFGEKIAQIVDGLTKISGGIFGEQASAQAENFRKLLLTMSDDIRVILIKIADRLHNMRTLGSMLPAKQFKIAGETLYLYAPLAHRLGLFSIKTELEDLSFKYEHPQEYAFINLKLKSTEAARNTLFEHFAVPVDKKLKDMGLNYEMRARVKSAFSIWNKMESKGVSFEDIYDIYAVRIIFDPLPGVDEKNQCWDIYSAITDVYRIRPDRIRDWVSRPKANGYQALHLTVMGPDGQWVEIQIRSRRMDEIAEKGFAAHWKYKEHNIEEDTELDKWLQTITEILESPDPNALDFLDTIKLNLFTSEIFVFTPKGDIKTLPQGATALDFGYALHSDIGNKCIGAKVNHRLVPLSHQLASGDQVEILTSRSQNPQPEWLNFVTTARARARIDAYLKKIRKEVAKEGEIKVIDAFKRNNLEVNTSNIDKLCMYFGFSKREEFYYAVEKGDVILPENIHKLLKEKTDNVLFKYVKQALRVATKATTGKKEEEEKEQPKEKPKYDKKKPYILKEEAFERNYVIADCCKPIPGDESLGFINDDGNVVVHKRSCPIAMRLKSSFGERILNTEWSSHHSSFEATLEIKGIDSIGVLNTITRTISDDFNVNIIRLLIEAKDGVFEGRVKMKVHDVEDIQRMCVVLSKIKNIQSVARVAD
;
A
#
# COMPACT_ATOMS: atom_id res chain seq x y z
N MET A 1 -25.35 24.26 32.58
CA MET A 1 -26.42 23.29 32.33
C MET A 1 -25.85 21.89 32.57
N SER A 2 -26.49 21.13 33.50
CA SER A 2 -25.99 19.78 33.84
C SER A 2 -26.21 18.80 32.70
N LEU A 3 -25.32 17.82 32.55
CA LEU A 3 -25.43 16.75 31.56
C LEU A 3 -26.80 16.05 31.52
N SER A 4 -27.54 16.00 32.66
CA SER A 4 -28.90 15.45 32.74
C SER A 4 -29.94 16.27 31.95
N GLY A 5 -29.77 17.59 31.84
CA GLY A 5 -30.73 18.47 31.11
C GLY A 5 -30.59 18.28 29.57
N ILE A 6 -29.40 18.00 29.08
CA ILE A 6 -29.15 17.74 27.66
C ILE A 6 -29.69 16.34 27.27
N TYR A 7 -29.57 15.35 28.17
CA TYR A 7 -30.11 13.99 27.95
C TYR A 7 -31.63 14.00 27.84
N ASN A 8 -32.31 14.78 28.67
CA ASN A 8 -33.78 14.90 28.60
C ASN A 8 -34.22 15.62 27.32
N GLN A 9 -33.52 16.66 26.86
CA GLN A 9 -33.87 17.32 25.59
C GLN A 9 -33.66 16.43 24.38
N ILE A 10 -32.60 15.65 24.34
CA ILE A 10 -32.32 14.68 23.23
C ILE A 10 -33.35 13.54 23.26
N PHE A 11 -33.70 13.03 24.42
CA PHE A 11 -34.73 12.00 24.58
C PHE A 11 -36.12 12.50 24.14
N ILE A 12 -36.48 13.73 24.50
CA ILE A 12 -37.74 14.37 24.08
C ILE A 12 -37.75 14.64 22.57
N TYR A 13 -36.60 15.04 21.99
CA TYR A 13 -36.47 15.28 20.55
C TYR A 13 -36.60 13.99 19.73
N ILE A 14 -35.98 12.91 20.18
CA ILE A 14 -36.07 11.58 19.54
C ILE A 14 -37.51 11.02 19.68
N CYS A 15 -38.16 11.18 20.84
CA CYS A 15 -39.56 10.75 21.05
C CYS A 15 -40.55 11.55 20.22
N LEU A 16 -40.34 12.87 20.02
CA LEU A 16 -41.22 13.72 19.22
C LEU A 16 -41.10 13.41 17.71
N HIS A 17 -39.89 13.12 17.20
CA HIS A 17 -39.71 12.82 15.77
C HIS A 17 -40.16 11.41 15.38
N THR A 18 -40.11 10.43 16.29
CA THR A 18 -40.73 9.11 16.07
C THR A 18 -42.26 9.14 16.14
N ARG A 19 -42.85 10.06 16.88
CA ARG A 19 -44.33 10.27 16.94
C ARG A 19 -44.91 10.92 15.69
N LEU A 20 -44.16 11.72 14.94
CA LEU A 20 -44.64 12.38 13.70
C LEU A 20 -44.82 11.42 12.53
N LYS A 21 -44.37 10.16 12.63
CA LYS A 21 -44.48 9.13 11.56
C LYS A 21 -45.76 8.27 11.67
N TYR A 22 -46.51 8.35 12.81
CA TYR A 22 -47.78 7.65 12.97
C TYR A 22 -48.85 8.67 13.33
N GLY A 23 -49.51 9.21 12.31
CA GLY A 23 -50.50 10.26 12.43
C GLY A 23 -51.65 9.93 13.39
N ARG A 24 -51.73 10.71 14.45
CA ARG A 24 -52.97 11.20 15.10
C ARG A 24 -52.61 12.43 15.91
N ALA A 25 -53.27 13.53 15.55
CA ALA A 25 -53.27 14.77 16.31
C ALA A 25 -53.88 14.56 17.71
N PHE A 26 -53.14 14.98 18.73
CA PHE A 26 -53.70 15.16 20.10
C PHE A 26 -53.75 16.66 20.38
N ASP A 27 -54.98 17.12 20.67
CA ASP A 27 -55.29 18.51 21.04
C ASP A 27 -54.88 18.78 22.50
N MET A 28 -54.21 19.92 22.73
CA MET A 28 -53.64 20.31 24.04
C MET A 28 -54.60 21.07 24.92
N SER A 29 -55.93 20.93 24.72
CA SER A 29 -56.93 21.70 25.48
C SER A 29 -57.55 21.00 26.71
N ASP A 30 -57.23 19.70 26.99
CA ASP A 30 -57.90 18.95 28.08
C ASP A 30 -56.96 18.60 29.26
N ILE A 31 -56.30 19.58 29.85
CA ILE A 31 -55.69 19.41 31.17
C ILE A 31 -56.12 20.58 32.06
N ASN A 32 -57.37 20.52 32.50
CA ASN A 32 -57.81 21.07 33.82
C ASN A 32 -59.20 20.52 34.20
N GLU A 33 -59.33 20.15 35.48
CA GLU A 33 -60.54 19.67 36.18
C GLU A 33 -60.92 18.19 35.98
N THR A 34 -60.60 17.34 36.95
CA THR A 34 -61.59 17.01 38.05
C THR A 34 -60.97 16.00 39.02
N LYS A 35 -61.20 16.27 40.31
CA LYS A 35 -60.98 15.34 41.42
C LYS A 35 -62.09 14.32 41.47
N ASP A 36 -61.76 13.16 42.07
CA ASP A 36 -62.62 12.12 42.66
C ASP A 36 -63.33 11.14 41.70
N THR A 37 -62.86 9.91 41.61
CA THR A 37 -63.50 8.72 42.23
C THR A 37 -62.88 7.41 41.68
N ALA A 38 -62.47 6.59 42.61
CA ALA A 38 -62.40 5.12 42.66
C ALA A 38 -62.11 4.27 41.35
N GLY A 39 -60.90 3.67 41.26
CA GLY A 39 -60.83 2.23 41.10
C GLY A 39 -61.00 1.69 39.67
N ILE A 40 -60.08 1.98 38.72
CA ILE A 40 -59.69 1.05 37.65
C ILE A 40 -58.19 1.29 37.35
N GLN A 41 -57.39 0.25 37.45
CA GLN A 41 -55.97 0.35 37.06
C GLN A 41 -55.89 0.63 35.53
N PRO A 42 -55.25 1.73 35.07
CA PRO A 42 -54.98 1.90 33.66
C PRO A 42 -53.90 0.87 33.25
N GLY A 43 -54.22 0.08 32.23
CA GLY A 43 -53.25 -0.79 31.59
C GLY A 43 -52.04 0.03 31.17
N GLN A 44 -50.85 -0.41 31.61
CA GLN A 44 -49.60 0.09 31.08
C GLN A 44 -49.62 -0.16 29.58
N GLU A 45 -49.72 0.89 28.77
CA GLU A 45 -49.40 0.81 27.35
C GLU A 45 -47.95 0.30 27.24
N ALA A 46 -47.83 -0.96 26.85
CA ALA A 46 -46.55 -1.59 26.60
C ALA A 46 -45.82 -0.72 25.56
N LYS A 47 -44.69 -0.11 25.93
CA LYS A 47 -43.72 0.45 24.95
C LYS A 47 -43.53 -0.59 23.85
N PRO A 48 -43.62 -0.22 22.55
CA PRO A 48 -43.42 -1.17 21.49
C PRO A 48 -42.04 -1.83 21.72
N VAL A 49 -42.03 -3.14 21.90
CA VAL A 49 -40.81 -3.93 22.06
C VAL A 49 -40.11 -3.89 20.70
N LEU A 50 -39.01 -3.09 20.61
CA LEU A 50 -38.17 -3.05 19.43
C LEU A 50 -37.65 -4.46 19.13
N SER A 51 -37.62 -4.83 17.88
CA SER A 51 -36.92 -6.06 17.46
C SER A 51 -35.44 -6.00 17.84
N ALA A 52 -34.76 -7.14 17.91
CA ALA A 52 -33.34 -7.19 18.22
C ALA A 52 -32.50 -6.36 17.20
N ASP A 53 -32.89 -6.39 15.92
CA ASP A 53 -32.26 -5.61 14.86
C ASP A 53 -32.47 -4.09 15.06
N GLU A 54 -33.69 -3.65 15.38
CA GLU A 54 -33.99 -2.24 15.65
C GLU A 54 -33.26 -1.72 16.90
N GLN A 55 -33.17 -2.53 17.94
CA GLN A 55 -32.40 -2.18 19.14
C GLN A 55 -30.92 -2.00 18.82
N MET A 56 -30.34 -2.93 18.04
CA MET A 56 -28.93 -2.86 17.60
C MET A 56 -28.67 -1.58 16.79
N ILE A 57 -29.55 -1.22 15.85
CA ILE A 57 -29.45 -0.01 15.03
C ILE A 57 -29.50 1.24 15.92
N GLN A 58 -30.45 1.29 16.88
CA GLN A 58 -30.60 2.42 17.77
C GLN A 58 -29.39 2.59 18.69
N ASP A 59 -28.87 1.50 19.25
CA ASP A 59 -27.68 1.50 20.10
C ASP A 59 -26.43 1.96 19.33
N GLY A 60 -26.26 1.46 18.11
CA GLY A 60 -25.17 1.87 17.20
C GLY A 60 -25.22 3.36 16.89
N PHE A 61 -26.39 3.89 16.55
CA PHE A 61 -26.56 5.32 16.26
C PHE A 61 -26.39 6.19 17.51
N ASN A 62 -26.90 5.78 18.67
CA ASN A 62 -26.69 6.48 19.94
C ASN A 62 -25.20 6.55 20.29
N ALA A 63 -24.45 5.47 20.05
CA ALA A 63 -23.00 5.46 20.24
C ALA A 63 -22.28 6.45 19.31
N LEU A 64 -22.69 6.58 18.04
CA LEU A 64 -22.18 7.58 17.10
C LEU A 64 -22.46 9.01 17.61
N LEU A 65 -23.68 9.28 18.09
CA LEU A 65 -24.04 10.60 18.63
C LEU A 65 -23.22 10.93 19.88
N GLN A 66 -23.00 9.95 20.77
CA GLN A 66 -22.14 10.15 21.95
C GLN A 66 -20.71 10.48 21.56
N ASP A 67 -20.13 9.76 20.58
CA ASP A 67 -18.80 10.04 20.07
C ASP A 67 -18.73 11.47 19.47
N TYR A 68 -19.75 11.87 18.70
CA TYR A 68 -19.82 13.23 18.12
C TYR A 68 -19.98 14.33 19.17
N LEU A 69 -20.81 14.13 20.22
CA LEU A 69 -21.00 15.10 21.29
C LEU A 69 -19.77 15.32 22.17
N LYS A 70 -18.89 14.31 22.25
CA LYS A 70 -17.56 14.42 22.90
C LYS A 70 -16.55 15.17 22.04
N SER A 71 -16.80 15.30 20.74
CA SER A 71 -15.91 16.00 19.80
C SER A 71 -16.03 17.52 19.90
N ASN A 72 -15.08 18.23 19.31
CA ASN A 72 -15.13 19.71 19.22
C ASN A 72 -16.16 20.22 18.18
N HIS A 73 -16.75 19.34 17.36
CA HIS A 73 -17.66 19.67 16.25
C HIS A 73 -19.15 19.54 16.56
N ARG A 74 -19.56 19.44 17.80
CA ARG A 74 -20.89 19.03 18.35
C ARG A 74 -22.12 19.91 18.04
N ARG A 75 -22.12 20.74 16.98
CA ARG A 75 -23.17 21.75 16.72
C ARG A 75 -24.26 21.33 15.73
N LYS A 76 -24.14 20.18 15.04
CA LYS A 76 -25.05 19.83 13.92
C LYS A 76 -25.63 18.41 14.06
N VAL A 77 -26.19 18.09 15.23
CA VAL A 77 -26.78 16.78 15.53
C VAL A 77 -27.95 16.48 14.59
N GLU A 78 -28.82 17.46 14.34
CA GLU A 78 -30.01 17.32 13.47
C GLU A 78 -29.63 16.84 12.05
N ARG A 79 -28.54 17.38 11.49
CA ARG A 79 -28.10 17.01 10.16
C ARG A 79 -27.61 15.56 10.11
N ILE A 80 -26.90 15.09 11.15
CA ILE A 80 -26.44 13.71 11.28
C ILE A 80 -27.63 12.77 11.45
N THR A 81 -28.62 13.15 12.30
CA THR A 81 -29.86 12.39 12.49
C THR A 81 -30.66 12.27 11.20
N LYS A 82 -30.76 13.37 10.42
CA LYS A 82 -31.43 13.34 9.11
C LYS A 82 -30.73 12.37 8.15
N ALA A 83 -29.39 12.40 8.09
CA ALA A 83 -28.60 11.50 7.21
C ALA A 83 -28.75 10.03 7.63
N PHE A 84 -28.70 9.75 8.95
CA PHE A 84 -28.93 8.41 9.47
C PHE A 84 -30.32 7.88 9.14
N ASN A 85 -31.38 8.66 9.39
CA ASN A 85 -32.75 8.23 9.12
C ASN A 85 -32.95 7.91 7.63
N PHE A 86 -32.39 8.73 6.75
CA PHE A 86 -32.43 8.51 5.31
C PHE A 86 -31.68 7.24 4.91
N ALA A 87 -30.44 7.06 5.36
CA ALA A 87 -29.66 5.86 5.07
C ALA A 87 -30.30 4.58 5.63
N ASN A 88 -30.88 4.66 6.84
CA ASN A 88 -31.58 3.53 7.46
C ASN A 88 -32.84 3.13 6.66
N GLN A 89 -33.57 4.11 6.13
CA GLN A 89 -34.71 3.85 5.24
C GLN A 89 -34.27 3.27 3.91
N ALA A 90 -33.20 3.81 3.30
CA ALA A 90 -32.68 3.36 2.01
C ALA A 90 -32.20 1.90 2.04
N HIS A 91 -31.61 1.45 3.15
CA HIS A 91 -31.14 0.08 3.35
C HIS A 91 -32.10 -0.83 4.15
N ALA A 92 -33.40 -0.44 4.26
CA ALA A 92 -34.34 -1.19 5.06
C ALA A 92 -34.51 -2.64 4.56
N GLY A 93 -34.41 -3.62 5.49
CA GLY A 93 -34.54 -5.04 5.18
C GLY A 93 -33.29 -5.70 4.59
N VAL A 94 -32.23 -4.96 4.26
CA VAL A 94 -30.99 -5.51 3.74
C VAL A 94 -30.10 -5.99 4.90
N LYS A 95 -29.54 -7.22 4.80
CA LYS A 95 -28.61 -7.79 5.78
C LYS A 95 -27.25 -8.07 5.18
N ARG A 96 -26.20 -7.89 5.98
CA ARG A 96 -24.84 -8.31 5.64
C ARG A 96 -24.69 -9.83 5.71
N ARG A 97 -23.60 -10.37 5.16
CA ARG A 97 -23.26 -11.80 5.28
C ARG A 97 -23.06 -12.28 6.71
N SER A 98 -22.68 -11.39 7.63
CA SER A 98 -22.61 -11.63 9.06
C SER A 98 -23.97 -11.80 9.73
N GLY A 99 -25.08 -11.47 9.03
CA GLY A 99 -26.46 -11.57 9.52
C GLY A 99 -27.00 -10.28 10.14
N GLU A 100 -26.16 -9.27 10.38
CA GLU A 100 -26.55 -7.96 10.94
C GLU A 100 -27.22 -7.06 9.88
N PRO A 101 -28.09 -6.09 10.28
CA PRO A 101 -28.65 -5.10 9.36
C PRO A 101 -27.56 -4.31 8.63
N TYR A 102 -27.75 -4.05 7.33
CA TYR A 102 -26.73 -3.39 6.49
C TYR A 102 -26.32 -2.02 7.03
N ILE A 103 -27.28 -1.23 7.57
CA ILE A 103 -27.02 0.11 8.12
C ILE A 103 -25.98 0.15 9.24
N MET A 104 -25.67 -1.00 9.89
CA MET A 104 -24.61 -1.08 10.90
C MET A 104 -23.25 -0.77 10.32
N HIS A 105 -23.01 -1.07 9.02
CA HIS A 105 -21.79 -0.71 8.32
C HIS A 105 -21.61 0.81 8.16
N PRO A 106 -22.52 1.58 7.55
CA PRO A 106 -22.44 3.04 7.50
C PRO A 106 -22.30 3.70 8.88
N ILE A 107 -23.00 3.19 9.90
CA ILE A 107 -22.85 3.68 11.28
C ILE A 107 -21.42 3.47 11.78
N ALA A 108 -20.85 2.27 11.56
CA ALA A 108 -19.49 1.97 12.00
C ALA A 108 -18.44 2.81 11.25
N VAL A 109 -18.60 3.00 9.93
CA VAL A 109 -17.74 3.89 9.13
C VAL A 109 -17.83 5.34 9.64
N ALA A 110 -19.03 5.84 9.89
CA ALA A 110 -19.26 7.17 10.45
C ALA A 110 -18.62 7.34 11.84
N ARG A 111 -18.61 6.28 12.68
CA ARG A 111 -17.92 6.29 13.99
C ARG A 111 -16.41 6.35 13.85
N ILE A 112 -15.81 5.61 12.89
CA ILE A 112 -14.37 5.71 12.58
C ILE A 112 -14.03 7.14 12.16
N VAL A 113 -14.79 7.71 11.22
CA VAL A 113 -14.63 9.09 10.73
C VAL A 113 -14.71 10.12 11.86
N CYS A 114 -15.65 9.95 12.79
CA CYS A 114 -15.86 10.85 13.94
C CYS A 114 -14.77 10.68 15.01
N ARG A 115 -14.58 9.45 15.50
CA ARG A 115 -13.80 9.16 16.71
C ARG A 115 -12.30 9.01 16.40
N GLU A 116 -11.98 8.22 15.37
CA GLU A 116 -10.59 7.85 15.08
C GLU A 116 -9.91 8.90 14.19
N MET A 117 -10.65 9.51 13.24
CA MET A 117 -10.11 10.57 12.37
C MET A 117 -10.42 11.99 12.87
N GLY A 118 -11.44 12.18 13.73
CA GLY A 118 -11.78 13.49 14.30
C GLY A 118 -12.48 14.45 13.31
N LEU A 119 -13.14 13.93 12.27
CA LEU A 119 -13.81 14.73 11.24
C LEU A 119 -15.19 15.21 11.68
N GLY A 120 -15.66 16.33 11.09
CA GLY A 120 -16.91 16.98 11.44
C GLY A 120 -18.16 16.41 10.75
N SER A 121 -19.31 17.05 11.00
CA SER A 121 -20.64 16.61 10.59
C SER A 121 -20.79 16.36 9.08
N THR A 122 -20.13 17.12 8.19
CA THR A 122 -20.19 16.90 6.74
C THR A 122 -19.64 15.52 6.38
N SER A 123 -18.44 15.17 6.88
CA SER A 123 -17.83 13.85 6.63
C SER A 123 -18.62 12.72 7.29
N ILE A 124 -19.21 12.94 8.49
CA ILE A 124 -20.05 11.95 9.16
C ILE A 124 -21.33 11.67 8.34
N CYS A 125 -21.99 12.73 7.82
CA CYS A 125 -23.15 12.56 6.95
C CYS A 125 -22.78 11.84 5.63
N SER A 126 -21.66 12.21 5.00
CA SER A 126 -21.18 11.54 3.79
C SER A 126 -20.83 10.06 4.05
N ALA A 127 -20.28 9.74 5.22
CA ALA A 127 -20.02 8.36 5.65
C ALA A 127 -21.30 7.55 5.91
N LEU A 128 -22.37 8.17 6.43
CA LEU A 128 -23.66 7.51 6.57
C LEU A 128 -24.35 7.25 5.22
N LEU A 129 -24.07 8.07 4.22
CA LEU A 129 -24.73 8.07 2.91
C LEU A 129 -23.86 7.41 1.79
N HIS A 130 -22.66 6.92 2.09
CA HIS A 130 -21.66 6.57 1.08
C HIS A 130 -22.10 5.45 0.13
N ASP A 131 -22.87 4.46 0.61
CA ASP A 131 -23.37 3.33 -0.16
C ASP A 131 -24.80 3.55 -0.70
N VAL A 132 -25.47 4.64 -0.31
CA VAL A 132 -26.88 4.85 -0.70
C VAL A 132 -27.04 4.96 -2.22
N VAL A 133 -26.18 5.71 -2.88
CA VAL A 133 -26.24 5.89 -4.34
C VAL A 133 -25.78 4.64 -5.09
N GLU A 134 -24.88 3.83 -4.48
CA GLU A 134 -24.35 2.62 -5.11
C GLU A 134 -25.31 1.42 -4.99
N ASP A 135 -25.94 1.28 -3.82
CA ASP A 135 -26.71 0.07 -3.46
C ASP A 135 -28.23 0.27 -3.53
N THR A 136 -28.73 1.47 -3.85
CA THR A 136 -30.17 1.78 -3.89
C THR A 136 -30.56 2.59 -5.12
N GLU A 137 -31.87 2.90 -5.28
CA GLU A 137 -32.39 3.67 -6.43
C GLU A 137 -32.17 5.18 -6.31
N TYR A 138 -31.62 5.68 -5.20
CA TYR A 138 -31.40 7.11 -5.00
C TYR A 138 -30.20 7.62 -5.82
N THR A 139 -30.34 8.85 -6.34
CA THR A 139 -29.33 9.51 -7.18
C THR A 139 -28.49 10.53 -6.40
N VAL A 140 -27.38 10.99 -7.00
CA VAL A 140 -26.57 12.08 -6.42
C VAL A 140 -27.37 13.37 -6.30
N GLU A 141 -28.27 13.63 -7.24
CA GLU A 141 -29.19 14.78 -7.24
C GLU A 141 -30.12 14.76 -6.01
N ASP A 142 -30.65 13.59 -5.65
CA ASP A 142 -31.49 13.44 -4.45
C ASP A 142 -30.69 13.77 -3.18
N ILE A 143 -29.44 13.33 -3.13
CA ILE A 143 -28.52 13.67 -2.02
C ILE A 143 -28.24 15.18 -1.98
N LYS A 144 -28.06 15.82 -3.16
CA LYS A 144 -27.82 17.25 -3.26
C LYS A 144 -28.99 18.06 -2.74
N ASP A 145 -30.21 17.72 -3.15
CA ASP A 145 -31.43 18.41 -2.75
C ASP A 145 -31.69 18.29 -1.24
N MET A 146 -31.39 17.13 -0.67
CA MET A 146 -31.67 16.88 0.76
C MET A 146 -30.56 17.32 1.71
N PHE A 147 -29.31 17.23 1.33
CA PHE A 147 -28.13 17.42 2.20
C PHE A 147 -27.18 18.52 1.72
N GLY A 148 -27.40 19.06 0.52
CA GLY A 148 -26.64 20.14 -0.10
C GLY A 148 -25.43 19.68 -0.90
N GLU A 149 -24.97 20.57 -1.80
CA GLU A 149 -23.91 20.36 -2.80
C GLU A 149 -22.67 19.64 -2.26
N LYS A 150 -22.14 20.08 -1.10
CA LYS A 150 -20.87 19.56 -0.58
C LYS A 150 -20.92 18.11 -0.12
N ILE A 151 -22.07 17.64 0.43
CA ILE A 151 -22.24 16.21 0.76
C ILE A 151 -22.43 15.40 -0.51
N ALA A 152 -23.22 15.91 -1.46
CA ALA A 152 -23.44 15.25 -2.75
C ALA A 152 -22.12 15.04 -3.51
N GLN A 153 -21.24 16.06 -3.58
CA GLN A 153 -19.91 15.94 -4.20
C GLN A 153 -19.05 14.85 -3.56
N ILE A 154 -19.03 14.76 -2.22
CA ILE A 154 -18.27 13.73 -1.53
C ILE A 154 -18.85 12.34 -1.80
N VAL A 155 -20.17 12.17 -1.76
CA VAL A 155 -20.85 10.89 -2.04
C VAL A 155 -20.64 10.48 -3.49
N ASP A 156 -20.78 11.39 -4.45
CA ASP A 156 -20.48 11.17 -5.87
C ASP A 156 -19.03 10.71 -6.08
N GLY A 157 -18.07 11.35 -5.40
CA GLY A 157 -16.66 10.92 -5.39
C GLY A 157 -16.46 9.50 -4.89
N LEU A 158 -17.20 9.09 -3.84
CA LEU A 158 -17.16 7.73 -3.28
C LEU A 158 -17.77 6.69 -4.22
N THR A 159 -18.87 7.03 -4.93
CA THR A 159 -19.61 6.15 -5.85
C THR A 159 -18.87 5.99 -7.19
N LYS A 160 -18.29 7.05 -7.76
CA LYS A 160 -17.55 7.02 -9.04
C LYS A 160 -16.38 6.04 -9.06
N ILE A 161 -15.92 5.61 -7.90
CA ILE A 161 -14.83 4.65 -7.75
C ILE A 161 -15.25 3.25 -8.22
N SER A 162 -16.54 2.96 -8.31
CA SER A 162 -17.09 1.63 -8.61
C SER A 162 -17.32 1.32 -10.10
N GLY A 163 -17.37 2.35 -10.99
CA GLY A 163 -17.68 2.18 -12.43
C GLY A 163 -16.49 2.34 -13.38
N GLY A 164 -16.17 1.34 -14.24
CA GLY A 164 -15.00 1.33 -15.14
C GLY A 164 -15.10 2.25 -16.38
N ILE A 165 -13.99 2.91 -16.81
CA ILE A 165 -13.90 3.80 -17.99
C ILE A 165 -12.88 3.32 -19.04
N PHE A 166 -11.94 2.41 -18.75
CA PHE A 166 -10.90 1.96 -19.68
C PHE A 166 -11.20 0.61 -20.30
N GLY A 167 -10.84 0.47 -21.60
CA GLY A 167 -11.07 -0.72 -22.40
C GLY A 167 -10.45 -2.01 -21.82
N GLU A 168 -10.73 -3.13 -22.46
CA GLU A 168 -10.53 -4.53 -22.03
C GLU A 168 -9.12 -4.91 -21.52
N GLN A 169 -8.11 -4.03 -21.57
CA GLN A 169 -6.71 -4.33 -21.23
C GLN A 169 -6.24 -3.77 -19.88
N ALA A 170 -6.98 -2.84 -19.24
CA ALA A 170 -6.58 -2.30 -17.94
C ALA A 170 -7.16 -3.13 -16.80
N SER A 171 -6.36 -3.40 -15.74
CA SER A 171 -6.90 -4.07 -14.56
C SER A 171 -7.92 -3.15 -13.87
N ALA A 172 -9.12 -3.65 -13.62
CA ALA A 172 -10.20 -2.91 -12.94
C ALA A 172 -9.75 -2.29 -11.61
N GLN A 173 -8.78 -2.90 -10.94
CA GLN A 173 -8.21 -2.40 -9.67
C GLN A 173 -7.32 -1.16 -9.87
N ALA A 174 -6.48 -1.14 -10.90
CA ALA A 174 -5.64 0.01 -11.22
C ALA A 174 -6.50 1.22 -11.62
N GLU A 175 -7.57 0.97 -12.33
CA GLU A 175 -8.53 1.98 -12.73
C GLU A 175 -9.31 2.56 -11.55
N ASN A 176 -9.81 1.70 -10.66
CA ASN A 176 -10.48 2.14 -9.45
C ASN A 176 -9.56 2.98 -8.56
N PHE A 177 -8.28 2.59 -8.49
CA PHE A 177 -7.30 3.34 -7.71
C PHE A 177 -6.95 4.69 -8.35
N ARG A 178 -6.84 4.76 -9.68
CA ARG A 178 -6.66 6.03 -10.41
C ARG A 178 -7.83 6.98 -10.16
N LYS A 179 -9.07 6.49 -10.21
CA LYS A 179 -10.27 7.28 -9.92
C LYS A 179 -10.27 7.78 -8.48
N LEU A 180 -9.91 6.90 -7.53
CA LEU A 180 -9.77 7.27 -6.12
C LEU A 180 -8.81 8.46 -5.94
N LEU A 181 -7.68 8.44 -6.62
CA LEU A 181 -6.69 9.51 -6.54
C LEU A 181 -7.15 10.80 -7.25
N LEU A 182 -7.87 10.70 -8.37
CA LEU A 182 -8.45 11.86 -9.07
C LEU A 182 -9.49 12.56 -8.19
N THR A 183 -10.39 11.81 -7.57
CA THR A 183 -11.40 12.38 -6.66
C THR A 183 -10.79 12.95 -5.39
N MET A 184 -9.61 12.46 -4.97
CA MET A 184 -8.86 13.02 -3.85
C MET A 184 -8.34 14.44 -4.11
N SER A 185 -7.99 14.78 -5.36
CA SER A 185 -7.55 16.13 -5.72
C SER A 185 -8.66 17.16 -5.52
N ASP A 186 -9.92 16.75 -5.66
CA ASP A 186 -11.08 17.61 -5.48
C ASP A 186 -11.48 17.79 -4.01
N ASP A 187 -11.45 16.68 -3.24
CA ASP A 187 -11.74 16.70 -1.80
C ASP A 187 -11.11 15.50 -1.07
N ILE A 188 -10.12 15.78 -0.23
CA ILE A 188 -9.41 14.75 0.53
C ILE A 188 -10.30 13.92 1.47
N ARG A 189 -11.49 14.42 1.84
CA ARG A 189 -12.45 13.68 2.68
C ARG A 189 -12.96 12.43 2.01
N VAL A 190 -13.01 12.38 0.69
CA VAL A 190 -13.38 11.19 -0.08
C VAL A 190 -12.47 10.01 0.28
N ILE A 191 -11.14 10.24 0.24
CA ILE A 191 -10.20 9.17 0.56
C ILE A 191 -10.19 8.81 2.05
N LEU A 192 -10.38 9.79 2.94
CA LEU A 192 -10.47 9.54 4.39
C LEU A 192 -11.66 8.64 4.70
N ILE A 193 -12.84 8.90 4.11
CA ILE A 193 -14.03 8.06 4.28
C ILE A 193 -13.80 6.67 3.67
N LYS A 194 -13.14 6.58 2.50
CA LYS A 194 -12.84 5.29 1.86
C LYS A 194 -11.84 4.44 2.66
N ILE A 195 -10.88 5.08 3.36
CA ILE A 195 -9.99 4.39 4.31
C ILE A 195 -10.79 3.88 5.53
N ALA A 196 -11.75 4.67 6.03
CA ALA A 196 -12.62 4.26 7.14
C ALA A 196 -13.53 3.08 6.74
N ASP A 197 -14.11 3.11 5.54
CA ASP A 197 -14.86 2.00 4.93
C ASP A 197 -13.97 0.74 4.84
N ARG A 198 -12.78 0.86 4.28
CA ARG A 198 -11.82 -0.25 4.18
C ARG A 198 -11.46 -0.82 5.55
N LEU A 199 -11.22 0.02 6.55
CA LEU A 199 -10.91 -0.42 7.90
C LEU A 199 -12.06 -1.23 8.51
N HIS A 200 -13.30 -0.76 8.39
CA HIS A 200 -14.45 -1.51 8.87
C HIS A 200 -14.62 -2.84 8.13
N ASN A 201 -14.44 -2.85 6.81
CA ASN A 201 -14.47 -4.07 6.00
C ASN A 201 -13.38 -5.07 6.43
N MET A 202 -12.18 -4.61 6.79
CA MET A 202 -11.11 -5.46 7.32
C MET A 202 -11.45 -6.02 8.71
N ARG A 203 -12.05 -5.22 9.60
CA ARG A 203 -12.51 -5.66 10.94
C ARG A 203 -13.56 -6.77 10.86
N THR A 204 -14.38 -6.77 9.80
CA THR A 204 -15.48 -7.75 9.58
C THR A 204 -15.14 -8.82 8.52
N LEU A 205 -13.90 -8.90 8.06
CA LEU A 205 -13.48 -9.73 6.92
C LEU A 205 -13.63 -11.25 7.17
N GLY A 206 -13.68 -11.66 8.45
CA GLY A 206 -13.83 -13.07 8.84
C GLY A 206 -15.08 -13.77 8.31
N SER A 207 -16.16 -13.03 7.99
CA SER A 207 -17.40 -13.56 7.42
C SER A 207 -17.32 -13.88 5.92
N MET A 208 -16.23 -13.49 5.25
CA MET A 208 -16.03 -13.70 3.82
C MET A 208 -15.33 -15.03 3.51
N LEU A 209 -15.46 -15.53 2.27
CA LEU A 209 -14.74 -16.71 1.79
C LEU A 209 -13.21 -16.47 1.77
N PRO A 210 -12.37 -17.48 2.07
CA PRO A 210 -10.91 -17.34 2.14
C PRO A 210 -10.28 -16.68 0.91
N ALA A 211 -10.71 -17.01 -0.31
CA ALA A 211 -10.20 -16.37 -1.53
C ALA A 211 -10.49 -14.85 -1.59
N LYS A 212 -11.65 -14.41 -1.07
CA LYS A 212 -11.97 -12.98 -0.94
C LYS A 212 -11.18 -12.33 0.19
N GLN A 213 -10.99 -13.02 1.32
CA GLN A 213 -10.18 -12.52 2.43
C GLN A 213 -8.76 -12.22 1.95
N PHE A 214 -8.13 -13.16 1.25
CA PHE A 214 -6.79 -13.01 0.71
C PHE A 214 -6.66 -11.85 -0.29
N LYS A 215 -7.63 -11.70 -1.23
CA LYS A 215 -7.65 -10.60 -2.19
C LYS A 215 -7.74 -9.23 -1.50
N ILE A 216 -8.72 -9.09 -0.58
CA ILE A 216 -8.99 -7.83 0.11
C ILE A 216 -7.82 -7.46 1.05
N ALA A 217 -7.22 -8.43 1.74
CA ALA A 217 -6.06 -8.22 2.59
C ALA A 217 -4.86 -7.68 1.78
N GLY A 218 -4.54 -8.32 0.64
CA GLY A 218 -3.47 -7.85 -0.24
C GLY A 218 -3.69 -6.45 -0.80
N GLU A 219 -4.91 -6.16 -1.27
CA GLU A 219 -5.26 -4.82 -1.74
C GLU A 219 -5.12 -3.79 -0.61
N THR A 220 -5.53 -4.15 0.60
CA THR A 220 -5.43 -3.28 1.78
C THR A 220 -3.98 -2.99 2.15
N LEU A 221 -3.15 -4.01 2.22
CA LEU A 221 -1.72 -3.88 2.56
C LEU A 221 -0.96 -3.05 1.52
N TYR A 222 -1.34 -3.19 0.24
CA TYR A 222 -0.61 -2.59 -0.89
C TYR A 222 -1.06 -1.18 -1.26
N LEU A 223 -2.32 -0.82 -1.03
CA LEU A 223 -2.87 0.46 -1.46
C LEU A 223 -3.33 1.31 -0.26
N TYR A 224 -4.16 0.77 0.62
CA TYR A 224 -4.81 1.56 1.67
C TYR A 224 -3.90 1.84 2.87
N ALA A 225 -3.08 0.88 3.30
CA ALA A 225 -2.15 1.10 4.42
C ALA A 225 -1.07 2.15 4.08
N PRO A 226 -0.45 2.17 2.88
CA PRO A 226 0.43 3.26 2.44
C PRO A 226 -0.25 4.62 2.34
N LEU A 227 -1.49 4.67 1.84
CA LEU A 227 -2.27 5.90 1.79
C LEU A 227 -2.54 6.44 3.20
N ALA A 228 -2.96 5.57 4.12
CA ALA A 228 -3.16 5.93 5.53
C ALA A 228 -1.86 6.45 6.16
N HIS A 229 -0.71 5.82 5.84
CA HIS A 229 0.61 6.28 6.27
C HIS A 229 0.93 7.68 5.73
N ARG A 230 0.71 7.93 4.43
CA ARG A 230 0.99 9.24 3.81
C ARG A 230 0.11 10.35 4.38
N LEU A 231 -1.14 10.02 4.71
CA LEU A 231 -2.09 10.93 5.36
C LEU A 231 -1.88 11.07 6.86
N GLY A 232 -0.84 10.44 7.44
CA GLY A 232 -0.50 10.54 8.86
C GLY A 232 -1.43 9.77 9.79
N LEU A 233 -2.33 8.92 9.28
CA LEU A 233 -3.27 8.10 10.04
C LEU A 233 -2.56 6.84 10.60
N PHE A 234 -1.59 7.02 11.52
CA PHE A 234 -0.70 5.93 11.94
C PHE A 234 -1.41 4.80 12.69
N SER A 235 -2.43 5.10 13.48
CA SER A 235 -3.22 4.10 14.19
C SER A 235 -3.97 3.21 13.19
N ILE A 236 -4.69 3.83 12.26
CA ILE A 236 -5.44 3.14 11.20
C ILE A 236 -4.51 2.34 10.28
N LYS A 237 -3.38 2.93 9.87
CA LYS A 237 -2.35 2.25 9.08
C LYS A 237 -1.86 0.98 9.77
N THR A 238 -1.53 1.06 11.04
CA THR A 238 -1.03 -0.07 11.83
C THR A 238 -2.07 -1.18 11.95
N GLU A 239 -3.33 -0.83 12.18
CA GLU A 239 -4.43 -1.80 12.26
C GLU A 239 -4.72 -2.45 10.90
N LEU A 240 -4.70 -1.68 9.80
CA LEU A 240 -4.84 -2.22 8.44
C LEU A 240 -3.73 -3.23 8.11
N GLU A 241 -2.49 -2.94 8.48
CA GLU A 241 -1.35 -3.84 8.31
C GLU A 241 -1.51 -5.12 9.13
N ASP A 242 -1.85 -5.02 10.42
CA ASP A 242 -2.01 -6.17 11.30
C ASP A 242 -3.20 -7.06 10.88
N LEU A 243 -4.32 -6.46 10.47
CA LEU A 243 -5.47 -7.20 9.96
C LEU A 243 -5.14 -7.88 8.62
N SER A 244 -4.40 -7.22 7.74
CA SER A 244 -3.95 -7.83 6.48
C SER A 244 -3.01 -8.99 6.75
N PHE A 245 -2.04 -8.84 7.63
CA PHE A 245 -1.11 -9.86 8.05
C PHE A 245 -1.81 -11.10 8.64
N LYS A 246 -2.84 -10.89 9.46
CA LYS A 246 -3.67 -11.97 10.02
C LYS A 246 -4.28 -12.87 8.94
N TYR A 247 -4.71 -12.32 7.80
CA TYR A 247 -5.35 -13.08 6.72
C TYR A 247 -4.35 -13.57 5.66
N GLU A 248 -3.20 -12.92 5.52
CA GLU A 248 -2.16 -13.33 4.58
C GLU A 248 -1.21 -14.39 5.16
N HIS A 249 -0.85 -14.26 6.45
CA HIS A 249 0.11 -15.08 7.17
C HIS A 249 -0.45 -15.48 8.54
N PRO A 250 -1.51 -16.32 8.59
CA PRO A 250 -2.23 -16.62 9.83
C PRO A 250 -1.38 -17.38 10.87
N GLN A 251 -0.43 -18.20 10.43
CA GLN A 251 0.44 -18.97 11.34
C GLN A 251 1.46 -18.06 12.03
N GLU A 252 2.16 -17.21 11.27
CA GLU A 252 3.13 -16.26 11.77
C GLU A 252 2.46 -15.21 12.66
N TYR A 253 1.27 -14.74 12.27
CA TYR A 253 0.45 -13.85 13.09
C TYR A 253 0.11 -14.49 14.45
N ALA A 254 -0.34 -15.75 14.46
CA ALA A 254 -0.67 -16.48 15.68
C ALA A 254 0.57 -16.70 16.56
N PHE A 255 1.72 -17.08 15.96
CA PHE A 255 3.01 -17.25 16.65
C PHE A 255 3.46 -15.97 17.34
N ILE A 256 3.51 -14.84 16.62
CA ILE A 256 3.95 -13.56 17.18
C ILE A 256 3.01 -13.11 18.30
N ASN A 257 1.70 -13.23 18.12
CA ASN A 257 0.74 -12.86 19.16
C ASN A 257 0.83 -13.74 20.41
N LEU A 258 1.12 -15.05 20.26
CA LEU A 258 1.38 -15.94 21.38
C LEU A 258 2.63 -15.47 22.16
N LYS A 259 3.71 -15.17 21.46
CA LYS A 259 4.95 -14.63 22.07
C LYS A 259 4.71 -13.29 22.77
N LEU A 260 3.97 -12.39 22.14
CA LEU A 260 3.58 -11.12 22.75
C LEU A 260 2.75 -11.31 24.03
N LYS A 261 1.80 -12.23 24.06
CA LYS A 261 1.00 -12.53 25.24
C LYS A 261 1.85 -13.18 26.35
N SER A 262 2.70 -14.15 26.03
CA SER A 262 3.53 -14.83 27.02
C SER A 262 4.56 -13.89 27.71
N THR A 263 4.96 -12.81 27.06
CA THR A 263 5.92 -11.82 27.59
C THR A 263 5.25 -10.57 28.19
N GLU A 264 3.91 -10.51 28.24
CA GLU A 264 3.17 -9.32 28.69
C GLU A 264 3.46 -8.95 30.15
N ALA A 265 3.45 -9.91 31.07
CA ALA A 265 3.72 -9.68 32.48
C ALA A 265 5.14 -9.11 32.70
N ALA A 266 6.16 -9.70 32.05
CA ALA A 266 7.52 -9.22 32.13
C ALA A 266 7.69 -7.79 31.59
N ARG A 267 6.97 -7.45 30.50
CA ARG A 267 6.97 -6.10 29.93
C ARG A 267 6.31 -5.07 30.86
N ASN A 268 5.22 -5.44 31.52
CA ASN A 268 4.55 -4.55 32.48
C ASN A 268 5.47 -4.24 33.69
N THR A 269 6.15 -5.26 34.23
CA THR A 269 7.14 -5.08 35.28
C THR A 269 8.30 -4.17 34.83
N LEU A 270 8.83 -4.39 33.60
CA LEU A 270 9.86 -3.53 33.04
C LEU A 270 9.39 -2.07 32.91
N PHE A 271 8.15 -1.85 32.51
CA PHE A 271 7.58 -0.50 32.44
C PHE A 271 7.50 0.17 33.80
N GLU A 272 7.00 -0.52 34.81
CA GLU A 272 6.92 0.00 36.17
C GLU A 272 8.29 0.38 36.69
N HIS A 273 9.30 -0.51 36.57
CA HIS A 273 10.67 -0.23 36.97
C HIS A 273 11.29 0.93 36.19
N PHE A 274 11.01 1.03 34.90
CA PHE A 274 11.52 2.11 34.05
C PHE A 274 10.83 3.45 34.39
N ALA A 275 9.51 3.44 34.62
CA ALA A 275 8.72 4.65 34.77
C ALA A 275 9.02 5.40 36.08
N VAL A 276 9.27 4.70 37.20
CA VAL A 276 9.42 5.31 38.51
C VAL A 276 10.50 6.39 38.59
N PRO A 277 11.76 6.17 38.17
CA PRO A 277 12.79 7.21 38.24
C PRO A 277 12.58 8.34 37.25
N VAL A 278 11.98 8.06 36.07
CA VAL A 278 11.60 9.08 35.08
C VAL A 278 10.46 9.94 35.60
N ASP A 279 9.44 9.34 36.20
CA ASP A 279 8.29 10.01 36.80
C ASP A 279 8.74 11.04 37.85
N LYS A 280 9.68 10.65 38.71
CA LYS A 280 10.27 11.56 39.70
C LYS A 280 10.90 12.78 39.05
N LYS A 281 11.75 12.59 38.03
CA LYS A 281 12.42 13.69 37.32
C LYS A 281 11.46 14.63 36.62
N LEU A 282 10.44 14.09 35.95
CA LEU A 282 9.44 14.89 35.23
C LEU A 282 8.52 15.68 36.18
N LYS A 283 8.20 15.13 37.37
CA LYS A 283 7.50 15.84 38.44
C LYS A 283 8.33 16.98 39.01
N ASP A 284 9.64 16.76 39.24
CA ASP A 284 10.54 17.81 39.68
C ASP A 284 10.64 18.98 38.71
N MET A 285 10.41 18.75 37.41
CA MET A 285 10.31 19.80 36.38
C MET A 285 8.96 20.54 36.36
N GLY A 286 7.99 20.13 37.17
CA GLY A 286 6.66 20.72 37.21
C GLY A 286 5.80 20.47 35.98
N LEU A 287 6.11 19.42 35.21
CA LEU A 287 5.39 19.06 33.98
C LEU A 287 4.08 18.35 34.28
N ASN A 288 3.05 18.67 33.49
CA ASN A 288 1.88 17.83 33.35
C ASN A 288 2.11 16.88 32.16
N TYR A 289 2.13 15.59 32.41
CA TYR A 289 2.45 14.58 31.40
C TYR A 289 1.72 13.26 31.67
N GLU A 290 1.70 12.45 30.63
CA GLU A 290 1.20 11.08 30.64
C GLU A 290 2.25 10.14 30.04
N MET A 291 2.57 9.05 30.75
CA MET A 291 3.44 7.98 30.23
C MET A 291 2.58 6.79 29.81
N ARG A 292 2.78 6.32 28.57
CA ARG A 292 2.10 5.15 28.01
C ARG A 292 3.10 4.13 27.51
N ALA A 293 2.87 2.88 27.86
CA ALA A 293 3.54 1.75 27.25
C ALA A 293 3.02 1.55 25.81
N ARG A 294 3.90 1.26 24.87
CA ARG A 294 3.52 0.90 23.49
C ARG A 294 4.22 -0.37 23.08
N VAL A 295 3.47 -1.32 22.57
CA VAL A 295 3.98 -2.54 21.98
C VAL A 295 3.95 -2.39 20.45
N LYS A 296 5.00 -2.84 19.78
CA LYS A 296 5.08 -2.85 18.33
C LYS A 296 4.07 -3.83 17.74
N SER A 297 3.44 -3.48 16.63
CA SER A 297 2.45 -4.32 15.95
C SER A 297 3.04 -5.63 15.44
N ALA A 298 2.21 -6.66 15.37
CA ALA A 298 2.62 -8.00 14.93
C ALA A 298 3.22 -7.97 13.51
N PHE A 299 2.62 -7.23 12.58
CA PHE A 299 3.15 -7.02 11.24
C PHE A 299 4.54 -6.35 11.26
N SER A 300 4.71 -5.31 12.08
CA SER A 300 6.01 -4.61 12.18
C SER A 300 7.12 -5.47 12.76
N ILE A 301 6.77 -6.40 13.67
CA ILE A 301 7.70 -7.40 14.23
C ILE A 301 8.07 -8.40 13.13
N TRP A 302 7.08 -9.00 12.48
CA TRP A 302 7.29 -9.96 11.39
C TRP A 302 8.15 -9.39 10.26
N ASN A 303 7.82 -8.18 9.80
CA ASN A 303 8.60 -7.50 8.75
C ASN A 303 10.07 -7.26 9.15
N LYS A 304 10.36 -7.05 10.45
CA LYS A 304 11.75 -6.97 10.94
C LYS A 304 12.42 -8.33 10.98
N MET A 305 11.72 -9.38 11.38
CA MET A 305 12.23 -10.75 11.37
C MET A 305 12.63 -11.14 9.94
N GLU A 306 11.74 -10.93 8.98
CA GLU A 306 11.97 -11.25 7.56
C GLU A 306 13.09 -10.40 6.93
N SER A 307 13.01 -9.06 7.09
CA SER A 307 13.96 -8.15 6.41
C SER A 307 15.38 -8.21 6.97
N LYS A 308 15.56 -8.65 8.21
CA LYS A 308 16.87 -8.75 8.88
C LYS A 308 17.33 -10.17 9.11
N GLY A 309 16.49 -11.18 8.87
CA GLY A 309 16.79 -12.58 9.14
C GLY A 309 17.05 -12.87 10.64
N VAL A 310 16.32 -12.19 11.55
CA VAL A 310 16.51 -12.31 13.01
C VAL A 310 15.32 -12.99 13.67
N SER A 311 15.55 -13.64 14.81
CA SER A 311 14.48 -14.25 15.60
C SER A 311 13.64 -13.20 16.35
N PHE A 312 12.49 -13.60 16.89
CA PHE A 312 11.64 -12.72 17.71
C PHE A 312 12.42 -12.18 18.93
N GLU A 313 13.25 -13.01 19.54
CA GLU A 313 14.04 -12.71 20.73
C GLU A 313 15.13 -11.65 20.47
N ASP A 314 15.62 -11.56 19.23
CA ASP A 314 16.67 -10.61 18.83
C ASP A 314 16.12 -9.21 18.50
N ILE A 315 14.80 -9.03 18.53
CA ILE A 315 14.18 -7.72 18.30
C ILE A 315 14.09 -6.93 19.60
N TYR A 316 15.05 -6.04 19.81
CA TYR A 316 15.19 -5.25 21.04
C TYR A 316 14.23 -4.04 21.15
N ASP A 317 13.53 -3.63 20.06
CA ASP A 317 12.61 -2.48 20.04
C ASP A 317 11.14 -2.91 19.93
N ILE A 318 10.79 -4.07 20.49
CA ILE A 318 9.38 -4.52 20.60
C ILE A 318 8.59 -3.58 21.52
N TYR A 319 9.28 -2.98 22.48
CA TYR A 319 8.71 -2.20 23.54
C TYR A 319 9.17 -0.75 23.48
N ALA A 320 8.22 0.18 23.59
CA ALA A 320 8.50 1.61 23.65
C ALA A 320 7.70 2.28 24.76
N VAL A 321 8.23 3.36 25.30
CA VAL A 321 7.56 4.25 26.25
C VAL A 321 7.29 5.58 25.57
N ARG A 322 6.03 6.01 25.61
CA ARG A 322 5.61 7.30 25.08
C ARG A 322 5.39 8.27 26.24
N ILE A 323 6.04 9.44 26.16
CA ILE A 323 5.85 10.56 27.11
C ILE A 323 5.12 11.67 26.38
N ILE A 324 3.89 11.93 26.81
CA ILE A 324 3.03 12.97 26.24
C ILE A 324 2.90 14.09 27.28
N PHE A 325 3.37 15.29 26.97
CA PHE A 325 3.37 16.40 27.89
C PHE A 325 2.51 17.57 27.42
N ASP A 326 2.01 18.37 28.38
CA ASP A 326 1.42 19.66 28.11
C ASP A 326 2.51 20.73 28.26
N PRO A 327 2.73 21.60 27.21
CA PRO A 327 3.79 22.60 27.25
C PRO A 327 3.64 23.58 28.42
N LEU A 328 4.75 23.92 29.07
CA LEU A 328 4.76 24.94 30.10
C LEU A 328 4.51 26.33 29.49
N PRO A 329 3.79 27.25 30.18
CA PRO A 329 3.53 28.59 29.66
C PRO A 329 4.84 29.34 29.32
N GLY A 330 4.96 29.81 28.08
CA GLY A 330 6.12 30.57 27.60
C GLY A 330 7.33 29.73 27.17
N VAL A 331 7.26 28.40 27.23
CA VAL A 331 8.30 27.50 26.75
C VAL A 331 7.89 26.91 25.41
N ASP A 332 8.80 26.94 24.44
CA ASP A 332 8.56 26.31 23.12
C ASP A 332 8.52 24.79 23.24
N GLU A 333 7.57 24.13 22.56
CA GLU A 333 7.38 22.69 22.58
C GLU A 333 8.65 21.90 22.20
N LYS A 334 9.42 22.44 21.24
CA LYS A 334 10.69 21.84 20.83
C LYS A 334 11.72 21.85 21.96
N ASN A 335 11.91 23.02 22.58
CA ASN A 335 12.87 23.14 23.68
C ASN A 335 12.48 22.20 24.82
N GLN A 336 11.19 22.11 25.14
CA GLN A 336 10.71 21.23 26.19
C GLN A 336 10.91 19.73 25.89
N CYS A 337 10.84 19.31 24.61
CA CYS A 337 11.23 17.95 24.24
C CYS A 337 12.70 17.66 24.58
N TRP A 338 13.59 18.64 24.38
CA TRP A 338 15.01 18.49 24.70
C TRP A 338 15.29 18.59 26.21
N ASP A 339 14.53 19.37 26.97
CA ASP A 339 14.60 19.38 28.43
C ASP A 339 14.21 18.02 29.03
N ILE A 340 13.13 17.41 28.52
CA ILE A 340 12.73 16.04 28.90
C ILE A 340 13.79 15.01 28.51
N TYR A 341 14.39 15.16 27.30
CA TYR A 341 15.52 14.33 26.89
C TYR A 341 16.68 14.41 27.89
N SER A 342 17.05 15.63 28.30
CA SER A 342 18.12 15.84 29.30
C SER A 342 17.79 15.14 30.63
N ALA A 343 16.57 15.29 31.12
CA ALA A 343 16.11 14.64 32.35
C ALA A 343 16.16 13.11 32.30
N ILE A 344 15.87 12.51 31.13
CA ILE A 344 15.94 11.06 30.92
C ILE A 344 17.39 10.60 30.88
N THR A 345 18.29 11.36 30.24
CA THR A 345 19.70 11.02 30.09
C THR A 345 20.47 11.14 31.42
N ASP A 346 19.96 11.89 32.39
CA ASP A 346 20.45 11.87 33.79
C ASP A 346 20.21 10.52 34.49
N VAL A 347 19.16 9.81 34.10
CA VAL A 347 18.73 8.55 34.72
C VAL A 347 19.30 7.34 33.97
N TYR A 348 19.19 7.36 32.64
CA TYR A 348 19.52 6.23 31.79
C TYR A 348 20.55 6.58 30.70
N ARG A 349 21.46 5.65 30.41
CA ARG A 349 22.43 5.83 29.33
C ARG A 349 21.82 5.64 27.98
N ILE A 350 22.02 6.62 27.08
CA ILE A 350 21.49 6.61 25.72
C ILE A 350 22.36 5.78 24.79
N ARG A 351 21.74 5.35 23.68
CA ARG A 351 22.40 4.83 22.50
C ARG A 351 22.47 5.93 21.42
N PRO A 352 23.63 6.59 21.21
CA PRO A 352 23.72 7.82 20.40
C PRO A 352 23.29 7.64 18.93
N ASP A 353 23.57 6.49 18.30
CA ASP A 353 23.20 6.15 16.92
C ASP A 353 21.66 5.98 16.72
N ARG A 354 20.88 6.03 17.82
CA ARG A 354 19.44 5.82 17.83
C ARG A 354 18.61 7.04 18.22
N ILE A 355 19.21 8.22 18.22
CA ILE A 355 18.45 9.46 18.38
C ILE A 355 17.80 9.81 17.04
N ARG A 356 16.50 10.17 17.04
CA ARG A 356 15.75 10.64 15.87
C ARG A 356 14.99 11.90 16.23
N ASP A 357 15.44 13.02 15.69
CA ASP A 357 14.85 14.34 15.90
C ASP A 357 13.81 14.66 14.78
N TRP A 358 12.56 14.26 15.05
CA TRP A 358 11.42 14.64 14.23
C TRP A 358 10.67 15.87 14.78
N VAL A 359 11.21 16.53 15.81
CA VAL A 359 10.67 17.77 16.35
C VAL A 359 11.25 18.95 15.60
N SER A 360 12.59 19.00 15.42
CA SER A 360 13.25 20.06 14.62
C SER A 360 12.94 19.94 13.11
N ARG A 361 12.70 18.72 12.63
CA ARG A 361 12.38 18.43 11.22
C ARG A 361 11.24 17.41 11.16
N PRO A 362 9.99 17.87 11.14
CA PRO A 362 8.83 17.01 11.00
C PRO A 362 8.91 16.15 9.74
N LYS A 363 8.35 14.95 9.80
CA LYS A 363 8.21 14.12 8.60
C LYS A 363 7.22 14.76 7.62
N ALA A 364 7.30 14.41 6.33
CA ALA A 364 6.39 14.92 5.29
C ALA A 364 4.89 14.68 5.57
N ASN A 365 4.57 13.67 6.39
CA ASN A 365 3.21 13.40 6.88
C ASN A 365 2.85 14.14 8.18
N GLY A 366 3.60 15.17 8.56
CA GLY A 366 3.36 16.00 9.74
C GLY A 366 3.74 15.35 11.08
N TYR A 367 4.30 14.14 11.10
CA TYR A 367 4.71 13.47 12.33
C TYR A 367 5.84 14.20 13.04
N GLN A 368 5.65 14.49 14.34
CA GLN A 368 6.61 15.14 15.24
C GLN A 368 6.79 14.30 16.51
N ALA A 369 8.03 14.01 16.87
CA ALA A 369 8.43 13.42 18.15
C ALA A 369 9.97 13.39 18.27
N LEU A 370 10.49 13.45 19.45
CA LEU A 370 11.89 13.14 19.72
C LEU A 370 12.00 11.69 20.17
N HIS A 371 12.73 10.85 19.40
CA HIS A 371 12.95 9.46 19.73
C HIS A 371 14.37 9.24 20.23
N LEU A 372 14.48 8.47 21.27
CA LEU A 372 15.77 8.00 21.82
C LEU A 372 15.66 6.55 22.28
N THR A 373 16.77 5.86 22.31
CA THR A 373 16.87 4.50 22.86
C THR A 373 17.84 4.52 24.03
N VAL A 374 17.39 4.01 25.17
CA VAL A 374 18.17 3.98 26.40
C VAL A 374 18.36 2.56 26.92
N MET A 375 19.43 2.34 27.68
CA MET A 375 19.61 1.13 28.47
C MET A 375 18.74 1.26 29.71
N GLY A 376 17.62 0.55 29.74
CA GLY A 376 16.68 0.52 30.85
C GLY A 376 17.08 -0.46 31.99
N PRO A 377 16.19 -0.69 32.94
CA PRO A 377 16.39 -1.69 33.97
C PRO A 377 16.64 -3.08 33.35
N ASP A 378 17.37 -3.92 34.08
CA ASP A 378 17.66 -5.30 33.69
C ASP A 378 18.44 -5.45 32.37
N GLY A 379 19.16 -4.39 31.95
CA GLY A 379 19.98 -4.39 30.74
C GLY A 379 19.19 -4.46 29.43
N GLN A 380 17.91 -4.12 29.44
CA GLN A 380 17.07 -4.14 28.24
C GLN A 380 17.02 -2.76 27.57
N TRP A 381 17.04 -2.76 26.24
CA TRP A 381 16.87 -1.53 25.47
C TRP A 381 15.40 -1.10 25.46
N VAL A 382 15.15 0.18 25.79
CA VAL A 382 13.82 0.80 25.76
C VAL A 382 13.83 1.98 24.79
N GLU A 383 12.92 1.99 23.81
CA GLU A 383 12.69 3.14 22.95
C GLU A 383 11.78 4.13 23.67
N ILE A 384 12.13 5.42 23.66
CA ILE A 384 11.33 6.48 24.24
C ILE A 384 10.90 7.44 23.14
N GLN A 385 9.63 7.84 23.16
CA GLN A 385 9.03 8.79 22.24
C GLN A 385 8.49 9.98 23.03
N ILE A 386 9.14 11.14 22.91
CA ILE A 386 8.78 12.38 23.59
C ILE A 386 8.01 13.27 22.62
N ARG A 387 6.83 13.72 23.01
CA ARG A 387 5.99 14.61 22.20
C ARG A 387 4.99 15.40 23.05
N SER A 388 4.62 16.61 22.60
CA SER A 388 3.54 17.36 23.23
C SER A 388 2.17 16.72 22.91
N ARG A 389 1.12 17.11 23.65
CA ARG A 389 -0.24 16.64 23.38
C ARG A 389 -0.72 17.00 21.97
N ARG A 390 -0.34 18.18 21.44
CA ARG A 390 -0.60 18.58 20.05
C ARG A 390 0.10 17.64 19.07
N MET A 391 1.38 17.34 19.29
CA MET A 391 2.14 16.41 18.44
C MET A 391 1.55 14.98 18.49
N ASP A 392 1.05 14.56 19.66
CA ASP A 392 0.36 13.28 19.83
C ASP A 392 -0.97 13.22 19.06
N GLU A 393 -1.76 14.30 19.11
CA GLU A 393 -3.00 14.39 18.34
C GLU A 393 -2.75 14.33 16.83
N ILE A 394 -1.72 15.03 16.33
CA ILE A 394 -1.29 14.97 14.93
C ILE A 394 -0.80 13.56 14.56
N ALA A 395 -0.04 12.90 15.44
CA ALA A 395 0.46 11.55 15.20
C ALA A 395 -0.66 10.49 15.19
N GLU A 396 -1.74 10.66 15.95
CA GLU A 396 -2.85 9.70 16.00
C GLU A 396 -3.92 9.96 14.92
N LYS A 397 -4.24 11.23 14.62
CA LYS A 397 -5.34 11.64 13.71
C LYS A 397 -4.84 12.15 12.34
N GLY A 398 -3.53 12.30 12.16
CA GLY A 398 -2.92 12.71 10.90
C GLY A 398 -3.35 14.13 10.46
N PHE A 399 -3.44 14.32 9.14
CA PHE A 399 -3.83 15.60 8.53
C PHE A 399 -5.23 16.09 8.92
N ALA A 400 -6.11 15.20 9.37
CA ALA A 400 -7.43 15.60 9.90
C ALA A 400 -7.29 16.51 11.14
N ALA A 401 -6.25 16.30 11.97
CA ALA A 401 -5.94 17.20 13.07
C ALA A 401 -5.39 18.56 12.59
N HIS A 402 -4.59 18.59 11.52
CA HIS A 402 -4.07 19.82 10.93
C HIS A 402 -5.16 20.78 10.42
N TRP A 403 -6.25 20.24 9.86
CA TRP A 403 -7.38 21.08 9.41
C TRP A 403 -8.03 21.86 10.54
N LYS A 404 -8.01 21.35 11.75
CA LYS A 404 -8.51 22.03 12.95
C LYS A 404 -7.71 23.30 13.29
N TYR A 405 -6.42 23.32 12.94
CA TYR A 405 -5.50 24.44 13.20
C TYR A 405 -5.42 25.42 12.03
N LYS A 406 -5.73 25.00 10.77
CA LYS A 406 -5.73 25.88 9.58
C LYS A 406 -6.91 26.86 9.52
N GLU A 407 -8.01 26.65 10.25
CA GLU A 407 -9.13 27.62 10.29
C GLU A 407 -8.71 29.01 10.84
N HIS A 408 -7.49 29.14 11.39
CA HIS A 408 -7.00 30.39 11.98
C HIS A 408 -5.74 31.00 11.36
N ASN A 409 -5.03 30.29 10.45
CA ASN A 409 -3.84 30.82 9.76
C ASN A 409 -3.83 30.43 8.29
N ILE A 410 -4.01 31.42 7.41
CA ILE A 410 -3.91 31.33 5.97
C ILE A 410 -2.42 31.48 5.60
N GLU A 411 -1.96 30.68 4.58
CA GLU A 411 -0.68 30.81 3.88
C GLU A 411 0.49 29.99 4.44
N GLU A 412 0.50 28.70 4.07
CA GLU A 412 1.72 28.00 3.65
C GLU A 412 1.31 26.74 2.86
N ASP A 413 1.80 26.59 1.62
CA ASP A 413 1.70 25.34 0.85
C ASP A 413 2.27 24.19 1.68
N THR A 414 1.39 23.34 2.21
CA THR A 414 1.82 22.21 3.01
C THR A 414 2.50 21.15 2.13
N GLU A 415 3.35 20.32 2.72
CA GLU A 415 3.93 19.15 2.04
C GLU A 415 2.83 18.22 1.46
N LEU A 416 1.63 18.24 2.04
CA LEU A 416 0.46 17.55 1.50
C LEU A 416 -0.02 18.18 0.19
N ASP A 417 -0.11 19.50 0.12
CA ASP A 417 -0.56 20.21 -1.07
C ASP A 417 0.41 19.97 -2.24
N LYS A 418 1.72 20.00 -1.97
CA LYS A 418 2.77 19.66 -2.94
C LYS A 418 2.67 18.20 -3.41
N TRP A 419 2.38 17.29 -2.49
CA TRP A 419 2.20 15.88 -2.84
C TRP A 419 0.93 15.66 -3.67
N LEU A 420 -0.20 16.29 -3.32
CA LEU A 420 -1.44 16.27 -4.11
C LEU A 420 -1.20 16.79 -5.53
N GLN A 421 -0.47 17.90 -5.67
CA GLN A 421 -0.08 18.44 -6.96
C GLN A 421 0.77 17.45 -7.77
N THR A 422 1.75 16.80 -7.13
CA THR A 422 2.56 15.74 -7.77
C THR A 422 1.70 14.57 -8.25
N ILE A 423 0.73 14.14 -7.44
CA ILE A 423 -0.22 13.06 -7.83
C ILE A 423 -1.06 13.51 -9.01
N THR A 424 -1.57 14.76 -9.01
CA THR A 424 -2.36 15.32 -10.12
C THR A 424 -1.53 15.36 -11.41
N GLU A 425 -0.26 15.80 -11.36
CA GLU A 425 0.66 15.79 -12.51
C GLU A 425 0.87 14.36 -13.08
N ILE A 426 0.97 13.35 -12.21
CA ILE A 426 1.09 11.94 -12.62
C ILE A 426 -0.20 11.43 -13.26
N LEU A 427 -1.37 11.83 -12.71
CA LEU A 427 -2.69 11.43 -13.20
C LEU A 427 -3.05 12.03 -14.56
N GLU A 428 -2.59 13.25 -14.83
CA GLU A 428 -2.76 13.97 -16.10
C GLU A 428 -1.83 13.43 -17.20
N SER A 429 -0.79 12.66 -16.83
CA SER A 429 0.10 12.03 -17.82
C SER A 429 -0.66 10.94 -18.60
N PRO A 430 -0.65 10.96 -19.93
CA PRO A 430 -1.33 9.97 -20.78
C PRO A 430 -0.54 8.65 -20.80
N ASP A 431 -0.52 7.89 -19.73
CA ASP A 431 0.17 6.59 -19.68
C ASP A 431 -0.83 5.45 -19.91
N PRO A 432 -0.66 4.62 -20.96
CA PRO A 432 -1.58 3.53 -21.27
C PRO A 432 -1.37 2.28 -20.37
N ASN A 433 -0.27 2.20 -19.58
CA ASN A 433 0.03 1.02 -18.80
C ASN A 433 -0.38 1.18 -17.32
N ALA A 434 -1.46 0.51 -16.94
CA ALA A 434 -2.01 0.53 -15.59
C ALA A 434 -1.03 0.02 -14.50
N LEU A 435 -0.07 -0.85 -14.86
CA LEU A 435 0.95 -1.37 -13.94
C LEU A 435 2.02 -0.33 -13.63
N ASP A 436 2.53 0.33 -14.66
CA ASP A 436 3.56 1.37 -14.50
C ASP A 436 3.02 2.57 -13.70
N PHE A 437 1.74 2.88 -13.90
CA PHE A 437 1.01 3.87 -13.12
C PHE A 437 0.95 3.52 -11.63
N LEU A 438 0.54 2.28 -11.29
CA LEU A 438 0.49 1.85 -9.89
C LEU A 438 1.88 1.84 -9.24
N ASP A 439 2.91 1.42 -9.96
CA ASP A 439 4.29 1.42 -9.45
C ASP A 439 4.83 2.84 -9.24
N THR A 440 4.53 3.76 -10.15
CA THR A 440 4.90 5.17 -10.03
C THR A 440 4.28 5.81 -8.79
N ILE A 441 3.01 5.53 -8.52
CA ILE A 441 2.34 6.04 -7.32
C ILE A 441 2.87 5.37 -6.05
N LYS A 442 3.11 4.06 -6.07
CA LYS A 442 3.69 3.35 -4.93
C LYS A 442 5.04 3.92 -4.51
N LEU A 443 5.92 4.24 -5.47
CA LEU A 443 7.19 4.91 -5.20
C LEU A 443 6.99 6.22 -4.43
N ASN A 444 5.90 6.95 -4.65
CA ASN A 444 5.57 8.17 -3.90
C ASN A 444 4.94 7.91 -2.52
N LEU A 445 4.35 6.74 -2.30
CA LEU A 445 3.67 6.41 -1.05
C LEU A 445 4.60 5.81 0.02
N PHE A 446 5.61 5.02 -0.39
CA PHE A 446 6.36 4.11 0.50
C PHE A 446 7.69 4.63 1.02
N THR A 447 8.13 5.84 0.70
CA THR A 447 9.51 6.24 0.94
C THR A 447 9.77 6.81 2.33
N SER A 448 10.77 6.20 3.02
CA SER A 448 11.57 6.91 4.01
C SER A 448 12.35 8.03 3.29
N GLU A 449 12.42 9.21 3.89
CA GLU A 449 12.99 10.41 3.26
C GLU A 449 14.46 10.60 3.67
N ILE A 450 15.25 11.11 2.72
CA ILE A 450 16.60 11.60 2.96
C ILE A 450 16.62 13.12 2.70
N PHE A 451 17.48 13.82 3.44
CA PHE A 451 17.69 15.27 3.31
C PHE A 451 19.04 15.54 2.66
N VAL A 452 19.00 16.11 1.46
CA VAL A 452 20.17 16.35 0.62
C VAL A 452 20.34 17.86 0.44
N PHE A 453 21.59 18.35 0.48
CA PHE A 453 21.90 19.76 0.42
C PHE A 453 22.35 20.19 -0.98
N THR A 454 21.92 21.36 -1.43
CA THR A 454 22.56 22.05 -2.56
C THR A 454 23.87 22.66 -2.11
N PRO A 455 24.78 23.05 -3.03
CA PRO A 455 26.02 23.76 -2.67
C PRO A 455 25.76 25.11 -1.97
N LYS A 456 24.56 25.69 -2.12
CA LYS A 456 24.14 26.92 -1.43
C LYS A 456 23.58 26.70 -0.03
N GLY A 457 23.44 25.42 0.38
CA GLY A 457 22.88 25.04 1.68
C GLY A 457 21.37 24.82 1.70
N ASP A 458 20.67 24.94 0.55
CA ASP A 458 19.23 24.63 0.48
C ASP A 458 19.02 23.14 0.67
N ILE A 459 18.00 22.77 1.44
CA ILE A 459 17.66 21.38 1.71
C ILE A 459 16.61 20.90 0.71
N LYS A 460 16.83 19.74 0.13
CA LYS A 460 15.86 19.01 -0.67
C LYS A 460 15.55 17.67 -0.03
N THR A 461 14.26 17.41 0.14
CA THR A 461 13.78 16.11 0.63
C THR A 461 13.58 15.16 -0.54
N LEU A 462 14.18 13.99 -0.47
CA LEU A 462 14.07 12.93 -1.47
C LEU A 462 13.72 11.60 -0.82
N PRO A 463 13.14 10.65 -1.55
CA PRO A 463 12.94 9.30 -1.05
C PRO A 463 14.29 8.59 -0.82
N GLN A 464 14.32 7.71 0.16
CA GLN A 464 15.47 6.82 0.38
C GLN A 464 15.71 5.97 -0.87
N GLY A 465 16.98 5.85 -1.28
CA GLY A 465 17.35 5.20 -2.53
C GLY A 465 17.35 6.13 -3.74
N ALA A 466 16.96 7.40 -3.58
CA ALA A 466 17.04 8.40 -4.65
C ALA A 466 18.48 8.56 -5.14
N THR A 467 18.62 8.72 -6.46
CA THR A 467 19.91 8.84 -7.12
C THR A 467 20.29 10.33 -7.35
N ALA A 468 21.53 10.55 -7.76
CA ALA A 468 22.00 11.88 -8.15
C ALA A 468 21.17 12.49 -9.29
N LEU A 469 20.66 11.65 -10.22
CA LEU A 469 19.75 12.09 -11.27
C LEU A 469 18.38 12.50 -10.74
N ASP A 470 17.83 11.75 -9.76
CA ASP A 470 16.59 12.14 -9.08
C ASP A 470 16.68 13.51 -8.43
N PHE A 471 17.83 13.82 -7.82
CA PHE A 471 18.11 15.17 -7.27
C PHE A 471 18.14 16.23 -8.37
N GLY A 472 18.74 15.96 -9.52
CA GLY A 472 18.72 16.86 -10.67
C GLY A 472 17.30 17.24 -11.10
N TYR A 473 16.39 16.26 -11.20
CA TYR A 473 14.97 16.49 -11.51
C TYR A 473 14.19 17.14 -10.35
N ALA A 474 14.61 16.95 -9.11
CA ALA A 474 14.04 17.65 -7.96
C ALA A 474 14.39 19.13 -7.93
N LEU A 475 15.53 19.52 -8.48
CA LEU A 475 15.89 20.93 -8.65
C LEU A 475 15.08 21.59 -9.77
N HIS A 476 15.20 21.10 -11.00
CA HIS A 476 14.46 21.57 -12.18
C HIS A 476 14.50 20.53 -13.30
N SER A 477 13.41 20.42 -14.08
CA SER A 477 13.34 19.45 -15.19
C SER A 477 14.46 19.66 -16.23
N ASP A 478 14.82 20.90 -16.56
CA ASP A 478 15.90 21.19 -17.51
C ASP A 478 17.27 20.79 -16.96
N ILE A 479 17.50 20.91 -15.66
CA ILE A 479 18.73 20.46 -15.01
C ILE A 479 18.78 18.92 -15.09
N GLY A 480 17.68 18.23 -14.75
CA GLY A 480 17.56 16.80 -14.86
C GLY A 480 17.81 16.29 -16.29
N ASN A 481 17.14 16.90 -17.28
CA ASN A 481 17.31 16.52 -18.70
C ASN A 481 18.75 16.66 -19.21
N LYS A 482 19.50 17.63 -18.69
CA LYS A 482 20.87 17.95 -19.14
C LYS A 482 21.98 17.39 -18.25
N CYS A 483 21.62 16.53 -17.28
CA CYS A 483 22.59 15.92 -16.38
C CYS A 483 23.62 15.03 -17.11
N ILE A 484 24.90 15.23 -16.79
CA ILE A 484 26.01 14.38 -17.25
C ILE A 484 26.71 13.65 -16.10
N GLY A 485 26.56 14.12 -14.86
CA GLY A 485 27.16 13.60 -13.65
C GLY A 485 26.83 14.46 -12.45
N ALA A 486 27.31 14.08 -11.27
CA ALA A 486 27.16 14.87 -10.06
C ALA A 486 28.43 14.84 -9.22
N LYS A 487 28.61 15.82 -8.36
CA LYS A 487 29.58 15.77 -7.27
C LYS A 487 28.82 15.61 -5.96
N VAL A 488 29.10 14.55 -5.23
CA VAL A 488 28.56 14.30 -3.89
C VAL A 488 29.71 14.48 -2.90
N ASN A 489 29.53 15.39 -1.93
CA ASN A 489 30.57 15.75 -0.97
C ASN A 489 31.91 16.04 -1.66
N HIS A 490 31.88 16.85 -2.73
CA HIS A 490 33.01 17.24 -3.60
C HIS A 490 33.66 16.11 -4.42
N ARG A 491 33.12 14.87 -4.40
CA ARG A 491 33.61 13.74 -5.22
C ARG A 491 32.70 13.53 -6.42
N LEU A 492 33.30 13.35 -7.60
CA LEU A 492 32.56 13.01 -8.81
C LEU A 492 31.92 11.62 -8.70
N VAL A 493 30.63 11.51 -9.00
CA VAL A 493 29.87 10.28 -8.96
C VAL A 493 29.00 10.12 -10.22
N PRO A 494 28.65 8.88 -10.62
CA PRO A 494 27.72 8.65 -11.73
C PRO A 494 26.29 9.08 -11.37
N LEU A 495 25.44 9.25 -12.39
CA LEU A 495 24.02 9.64 -12.21
C LEU A 495 23.20 8.61 -11.39
N SER A 496 23.59 7.33 -11.43
CA SER A 496 22.97 6.23 -10.69
C SER A 496 23.42 6.13 -9.23
N HIS A 497 24.32 7.00 -8.77
CA HIS A 497 24.78 6.99 -7.38
C HIS A 497 23.62 7.29 -6.41
N GLN A 498 23.40 6.39 -5.46
CA GLN A 498 22.37 6.56 -4.42
C GLN A 498 22.83 7.55 -3.35
N LEU A 499 21.97 8.50 -3.03
CA LEU A 499 22.24 9.57 -2.08
C LEU A 499 21.88 9.13 -0.66
N ALA A 500 22.62 9.65 0.32
CA ALA A 500 22.38 9.50 1.73
C ALA A 500 21.97 10.83 2.39
N SER A 501 21.31 10.74 3.55
CA SER A 501 20.95 11.96 4.29
C SER A 501 22.21 12.68 4.78
N GLY A 502 22.29 13.97 4.52
CA GLY A 502 23.47 14.81 4.83
C GLY A 502 24.38 15.08 3.63
N ASP A 503 24.18 14.41 2.51
CA ASP A 503 25.00 14.64 1.31
C ASP A 503 24.80 16.04 0.73
N GLN A 504 25.90 16.68 0.35
CA GLN A 504 25.91 17.91 -0.45
C GLN A 504 26.10 17.53 -1.92
N VAL A 505 25.15 17.90 -2.79
CA VAL A 505 25.12 17.47 -4.20
C VAL A 505 25.16 18.65 -5.16
N GLU A 506 26.14 18.65 -6.05
CA GLU A 506 26.29 19.56 -7.18
C GLU A 506 26.02 18.80 -8.50
N ILE A 507 25.03 19.24 -9.29
CA ILE A 507 24.70 18.61 -10.57
C ILE A 507 25.54 19.22 -11.70
N LEU A 508 26.17 18.38 -12.48
CA LEU A 508 26.92 18.76 -13.69
C LEU A 508 26.03 18.59 -14.92
N THR A 509 25.93 19.63 -15.74
CA THR A 509 25.07 19.64 -16.92
C THR A 509 25.82 19.95 -18.21
N SER A 510 25.32 19.43 -19.34
CA SER A 510 25.79 19.76 -20.69
C SER A 510 24.62 20.15 -21.60
N ARG A 511 24.82 21.11 -22.47
CA ARG A 511 23.80 21.55 -23.45
C ARG A 511 23.46 20.48 -24.49
N SER A 512 24.42 19.57 -24.76
CA SER A 512 24.25 18.47 -25.73
C SER A 512 23.60 17.21 -25.11
N GLN A 513 23.43 17.16 -23.78
CA GLN A 513 22.83 16.01 -23.11
C GLN A 513 21.33 16.03 -23.21
N ASN A 514 20.74 14.85 -23.41
CA ASN A 514 19.32 14.58 -23.43
C ASN A 514 19.01 13.31 -22.62
N PRO A 515 17.79 13.16 -22.10
CA PRO A 515 17.34 11.95 -21.40
C PRO A 515 17.49 10.70 -22.26
N GLN A 516 17.99 9.63 -21.64
CA GLN A 516 18.21 8.31 -22.27
C GLN A 516 17.28 7.26 -21.66
N PRO A 517 16.83 6.25 -22.44
CA PRO A 517 15.94 5.20 -21.94
C PRO A 517 16.51 4.44 -20.72
N GLU A 518 17.85 4.26 -20.70
CA GLU A 518 18.57 3.55 -19.62
C GLU A 518 18.43 4.24 -18.27
N TRP A 519 18.13 5.54 -18.25
CA TRP A 519 17.93 6.31 -17.00
C TRP A 519 16.71 5.80 -16.20
N LEU A 520 15.71 5.24 -16.89
CA LEU A 520 14.54 4.65 -16.26
C LEU A 520 14.87 3.42 -15.38
N ASN A 521 16.01 2.78 -15.61
CA ASN A 521 16.42 1.58 -14.88
C ASN A 521 16.89 1.88 -13.44
N PHE A 522 17.34 3.11 -13.16
CA PHE A 522 17.93 3.44 -11.86
C PHE A 522 17.27 4.65 -11.15
N VAL A 523 16.45 5.46 -11.83
CA VAL A 523 15.69 6.51 -11.15
C VAL A 523 14.61 5.92 -10.25
N THR A 524 14.49 6.48 -9.06
CA THR A 524 13.55 6.00 -8.02
C THR A 524 12.38 6.95 -7.80
N THR A 525 12.51 8.25 -8.17
CA THR A 525 11.41 9.20 -7.99
C THR A 525 10.43 9.16 -9.16
N ALA A 526 9.15 9.20 -8.85
CA ALA A 526 8.10 9.28 -9.85
C ALA A 526 8.23 10.53 -10.74
N ARG A 527 8.67 11.67 -10.15
CA ARG A 527 8.90 12.92 -10.89
C ARG A 527 9.96 12.76 -11.97
N ALA A 528 11.12 12.16 -11.63
CA ALA A 528 12.18 11.91 -12.61
C ALA A 528 11.68 10.96 -13.70
N ARG A 529 11.05 9.84 -13.32
CA ARG A 529 10.49 8.84 -14.24
C ARG A 529 9.49 9.46 -15.21
N ALA A 530 8.49 10.18 -14.69
CA ALA A 530 7.46 10.83 -15.52
C ALA A 530 8.05 11.88 -16.50
N ARG A 531 9.05 12.66 -16.07
CA ARG A 531 9.69 13.66 -16.95
C ARG A 531 10.56 13.02 -18.02
N ILE A 532 11.29 11.95 -17.70
CA ILE A 532 12.07 11.19 -18.68
C ILE A 532 11.12 10.55 -19.71
N ASP A 533 10.07 9.86 -19.27
CA ASP A 533 9.09 9.24 -20.16
C ASP A 533 8.40 10.23 -21.07
N ALA A 534 7.97 11.38 -20.53
CA ALA A 534 7.36 12.46 -21.34
C ALA A 534 8.32 12.99 -22.41
N TYR A 535 9.60 13.18 -22.08
CA TYR A 535 10.61 13.58 -23.03
C TYR A 535 10.84 12.55 -24.13
N LEU A 536 11.02 11.28 -23.76
CA LEU A 536 11.21 10.16 -24.70
C LEU A 536 10.00 9.98 -25.63
N LYS A 537 8.79 10.08 -25.10
CA LYS A 537 7.54 10.06 -25.90
C LYS A 537 7.48 11.22 -26.90
N LYS A 538 7.90 12.42 -26.48
CA LYS A 538 7.95 13.59 -27.38
C LYS A 538 8.91 13.36 -28.53
N ILE A 539 10.15 12.92 -28.26
CA ILE A 539 11.16 12.61 -29.29
C ILE A 539 10.65 11.49 -30.22
N ARG A 540 10.02 10.42 -29.64
CA ARG A 540 9.47 9.34 -30.44
C ARG A 540 8.41 9.84 -31.43
N LYS A 541 7.53 10.76 -31.00
CA LYS A 541 6.54 11.39 -31.88
C LYS A 541 7.17 12.27 -32.96
N GLU A 542 8.22 13.01 -32.65
CA GLU A 542 8.93 13.83 -33.64
C GLU A 542 9.60 12.95 -34.70
N VAL A 543 10.30 11.90 -34.28
CA VAL A 543 10.91 10.89 -35.19
C VAL A 543 9.84 10.15 -36.03
N ALA A 544 8.71 9.79 -35.40
CA ALA A 544 7.61 9.16 -36.13
C ALA A 544 7.02 10.05 -37.23
N LYS A 545 6.95 11.38 -37.01
CA LYS A 545 6.52 12.33 -38.07
C LYS A 545 7.46 12.34 -39.27
N GLU A 546 8.76 12.27 -39.05
CA GLU A 546 9.75 12.17 -40.13
C GLU A 546 9.59 10.84 -40.89
N GLY A 547 9.32 9.75 -40.17
CA GLY A 547 8.99 8.44 -40.74
C GLY A 547 7.67 8.43 -41.54
N GLU A 548 6.66 9.15 -41.07
CA GLU A 548 5.40 9.34 -41.81
C GLU A 548 5.63 10.00 -43.18
N ILE A 549 6.46 11.06 -43.22
CA ILE A 549 6.83 11.71 -44.46
C ILE A 549 7.49 10.72 -45.42
N LYS A 550 8.42 9.88 -44.94
CA LYS A 550 9.06 8.85 -45.75
C LYS A 550 8.07 7.82 -46.31
N VAL A 551 7.10 7.39 -45.50
CA VAL A 551 6.02 6.48 -45.92
C VAL A 551 5.15 7.13 -46.97
N ILE A 552 4.72 8.38 -46.78
CA ILE A 552 3.91 9.14 -47.76
C ILE A 552 4.66 9.28 -49.09
N ASP A 553 5.96 9.61 -49.06
CA ASP A 553 6.78 9.73 -50.25
C ASP A 553 6.99 8.38 -50.99
N ALA A 554 7.09 7.29 -50.24
CA ALA A 554 7.11 5.96 -50.83
C ALA A 554 5.81 5.57 -51.52
N PHE A 555 4.65 5.94 -50.96
CA PHE A 555 3.33 5.77 -51.62
C PHE A 555 3.23 6.63 -52.89
N LYS A 556 3.64 7.90 -52.83
CA LYS A 556 3.64 8.80 -54.03
C LYS A 556 4.53 8.25 -55.15
N ARG A 557 5.76 7.78 -54.84
CA ARG A 557 6.68 7.17 -55.81
C ARG A 557 6.09 5.93 -56.47
N ASN A 558 5.22 5.19 -55.77
CA ASN A 558 4.55 4.01 -56.30
C ASN A 558 3.20 4.30 -56.91
N ASN A 559 2.79 5.57 -57.13
CA ASN A 559 1.47 5.98 -57.63
C ASN A 559 0.30 5.34 -56.85
N LEU A 560 0.45 5.22 -55.53
CA LEU A 560 -0.55 4.69 -54.62
C LEU A 560 -1.27 5.82 -53.87
N GLU A 561 -2.57 5.65 -53.71
CA GLU A 561 -3.36 6.59 -52.92
C GLU A 561 -2.98 6.49 -51.44
N VAL A 562 -2.64 7.65 -50.82
CA VAL A 562 -2.34 7.76 -49.39
C VAL A 562 -3.64 7.81 -48.62
N ASN A 563 -4.17 6.65 -48.23
CA ASN A 563 -5.35 6.54 -47.39
C ASN A 563 -5.08 5.67 -46.14
N THR A 564 -5.93 5.82 -45.12
CA THR A 564 -5.77 5.12 -43.84
C THR A 564 -5.77 3.60 -44.01
N SER A 565 -6.58 3.05 -44.90
CA SER A 565 -6.67 1.60 -45.14
C SER A 565 -5.38 1.01 -45.70
N ASN A 566 -4.72 1.71 -46.64
CA ASN A 566 -3.49 1.26 -47.25
C ASN A 566 -2.31 1.32 -46.21
N ILE A 567 -2.30 2.36 -45.41
CA ILE A 567 -1.32 2.50 -44.32
C ILE A 567 -1.50 1.37 -43.29
N ASP A 568 -2.74 1.09 -42.85
CA ASP A 568 -3.03 0.03 -41.89
C ASP A 568 -2.63 -1.35 -42.39
N LYS A 569 -2.88 -1.64 -43.67
CA LYS A 569 -2.41 -2.88 -44.33
C LYS A 569 -0.90 -3.00 -44.32
N LEU A 570 -0.18 -1.89 -44.52
CA LEU A 570 1.26 -1.88 -44.48
C LEU A 570 1.78 -2.07 -43.05
N CYS A 571 1.14 -1.41 -42.05
CA CYS A 571 1.44 -1.63 -40.63
C CYS A 571 1.24 -3.09 -40.23
N MET A 572 0.10 -3.71 -40.60
CA MET A 572 -0.17 -5.12 -40.35
C MET A 572 0.84 -6.05 -41.04
N TYR A 573 1.24 -5.72 -42.27
CA TYR A 573 2.22 -6.49 -42.99
C TYR A 573 3.58 -6.55 -42.28
N PHE A 574 4.00 -5.41 -41.68
CA PHE A 574 5.22 -5.32 -40.88
C PHE A 574 5.03 -5.68 -39.41
N GLY A 575 3.84 -6.12 -38.97
CA GLY A 575 3.57 -6.62 -37.63
C GLY A 575 3.37 -5.52 -36.57
N PHE A 576 3.08 -4.29 -36.97
CA PHE A 576 2.81 -3.17 -36.06
C PHE A 576 1.31 -2.98 -35.85
N SER A 577 0.91 -2.86 -34.57
CA SER A 577 -0.47 -2.58 -34.18
C SER A 577 -0.83 -1.08 -34.22
N LYS A 578 0.19 -0.20 -34.15
CA LYS A 578 0.03 1.26 -34.13
C LYS A 578 0.85 1.89 -35.27
N ARG A 579 0.24 2.83 -36.00
CA ARG A 579 0.91 3.57 -37.06
C ARG A 579 2.13 4.34 -36.60
N GLU A 580 2.07 4.96 -35.44
CA GLU A 580 3.17 5.72 -34.83
C GLU A 580 4.42 4.85 -34.61
N GLU A 581 4.24 3.60 -34.16
CA GLU A 581 5.34 2.64 -33.97
C GLU A 581 5.96 2.21 -35.31
N PHE A 582 5.14 2.00 -36.32
CA PHE A 582 5.58 1.70 -37.66
C PHE A 582 6.38 2.87 -38.27
N TYR A 583 5.89 4.10 -38.19
CA TYR A 583 6.58 5.29 -38.69
C TYR A 583 7.94 5.49 -38.00
N TYR A 584 7.96 5.30 -36.68
CA TYR A 584 9.20 5.35 -35.90
C TYR A 584 10.22 4.30 -36.39
N ALA A 585 9.79 3.06 -36.63
CA ALA A 585 10.65 1.99 -37.14
C ALA A 585 11.16 2.24 -38.56
N VAL A 586 10.35 2.87 -39.40
CA VAL A 586 10.78 3.28 -40.76
C VAL A 586 11.86 4.38 -40.70
N GLU A 587 11.70 5.37 -39.83
CA GLU A 587 12.73 6.43 -39.68
C GLU A 587 14.04 5.90 -39.12
N LYS A 588 13.97 5.00 -38.12
CA LYS A 588 15.15 4.36 -37.52
C LYS A 588 15.85 3.37 -38.45
N GLY A 589 15.21 2.96 -39.53
CA GLY A 589 15.74 1.97 -40.47
C GLY A 589 15.51 0.50 -40.06
N ASP A 590 14.74 0.27 -38.98
CA ASP A 590 14.33 -1.06 -38.55
C ASP A 590 13.38 -1.71 -39.56
N VAL A 591 12.62 -0.87 -40.28
CA VAL A 591 11.76 -1.26 -41.39
C VAL A 591 12.24 -0.57 -42.66
N ILE A 592 12.65 -1.37 -43.64
CA ILE A 592 13.04 -0.90 -44.97
C ILE A 592 11.83 -1.07 -45.88
N LEU A 593 11.32 0.05 -46.39
CA LEU A 593 10.21 0.03 -47.35
C LEU A 593 10.72 -0.48 -48.70
N PRO A 594 10.14 -1.55 -49.27
CA PRO A 594 10.53 -2.05 -50.56
C PRO A 594 10.16 -1.07 -51.70
N GLU A 595 10.94 -1.10 -52.80
CA GLU A 595 10.70 -0.24 -53.97
C GLU A 595 9.29 -0.45 -54.58
N ASN A 596 8.72 -1.64 -54.46
CA ASN A 596 7.43 -2.00 -55.03
C ASN A 596 6.40 -2.37 -53.94
N ILE A 597 5.77 -1.36 -53.38
CA ILE A 597 4.74 -1.49 -52.33
C ILE A 597 3.44 -2.11 -52.86
N HIS A 598 3.16 -2.03 -54.19
CA HIS A 598 1.98 -2.60 -54.81
C HIS A 598 1.78 -4.09 -54.59
N LYS A 599 2.88 -4.86 -54.50
CA LYS A 599 2.83 -6.31 -54.22
C LYS A 599 2.33 -6.60 -52.81
N LEU A 600 2.75 -5.79 -51.84
CA LEU A 600 2.38 -5.97 -50.43
C LEU A 600 0.90 -5.66 -50.14
N LEU A 601 0.34 -4.71 -50.87
CA LEU A 601 -1.06 -4.31 -50.70
C LEU A 601 -2.07 -5.21 -51.44
N LYS A 602 -1.61 -6.05 -52.39
CA LYS A 602 -2.45 -6.98 -53.19
C LYS A 602 -2.51 -8.41 -52.64
N GLU A 603 -1.57 -8.82 -51.76
CA GLU A 603 -1.65 -10.14 -51.10
C GLU A 603 -2.77 -10.15 -50.07
N LYS A 604 -3.68 -11.13 -50.15
CA LYS A 604 -4.78 -11.33 -49.18
C LYS A 604 -4.19 -11.56 -47.79
N THR A 605 -4.72 -10.88 -46.82
CA THR A 605 -4.27 -10.74 -45.40
C THR A 605 -4.12 -12.07 -44.64
N ASP A 606 -4.70 -13.17 -45.15
CA ASP A 606 -4.77 -14.45 -44.43
C ASP A 606 -3.44 -15.26 -44.44
N ASN A 607 -2.50 -14.95 -45.33
CA ASN A 607 -1.24 -15.69 -45.46
C ASN A 607 -0.02 -14.98 -44.83
N VAL A 608 -0.17 -13.74 -44.40
CA VAL A 608 0.98 -12.91 -43.99
C VAL A 608 1.28 -13.09 -42.50
N LEU A 609 0.26 -13.27 -41.66
CA LEU A 609 0.41 -13.50 -40.23
C LEU A 609 1.22 -14.80 -39.95
N PHE A 610 0.98 -15.85 -40.75
CA PHE A 610 1.64 -17.14 -40.61
C PHE A 610 3.14 -17.12 -41.05
N LYS A 611 3.49 -16.23 -42.00
CA LYS A 611 4.86 -16.15 -42.52
C LYS A 611 5.80 -15.41 -41.58
N TYR A 612 5.31 -14.38 -40.84
CA TYR A 612 6.10 -13.59 -39.92
C TYR A 612 6.28 -14.25 -38.55
N VAL A 613 5.30 -14.94 -38.03
CA VAL A 613 5.46 -15.80 -36.85
C VAL A 613 6.51 -16.89 -37.11
N LYS A 614 6.54 -17.42 -38.32
CA LYS A 614 7.56 -18.41 -38.75
C LYS A 614 8.95 -17.79 -38.94
N GLN A 615 9.07 -16.51 -39.30
CA GLN A 615 10.35 -15.81 -39.50
C GLN A 615 10.94 -15.26 -38.18
N ALA A 616 10.11 -14.79 -37.27
CA ALA A 616 10.51 -14.43 -35.89
C ALA A 616 10.99 -15.67 -35.11
N LEU A 617 10.29 -16.81 -35.29
CA LEU A 617 10.74 -18.11 -34.74
C LEU A 617 12.04 -18.63 -35.40
N ARG A 618 12.31 -18.31 -36.67
CA ARG A 618 13.55 -18.72 -37.35
C ARG A 618 14.80 -17.93 -36.92
N VAL A 619 14.64 -16.70 -36.46
CA VAL A 619 15.75 -15.90 -35.90
C VAL A 619 16.11 -16.41 -34.49
N ALA A 620 15.13 -16.88 -33.72
CA ALA A 620 15.33 -17.49 -32.40
C ALA A 620 15.87 -18.92 -32.43
N THR A 621 15.71 -19.67 -33.57
CA THR A 621 16.09 -21.08 -33.67
C THR A 621 17.34 -21.36 -34.52
N LYS A 622 18.10 -20.34 -34.97
CA LYS A 622 19.38 -20.55 -35.67
C LYS A 622 20.53 -20.99 -34.75
N ALA A 623 20.27 -21.36 -33.51
CA ALA A 623 21.25 -21.83 -32.55
C ALA A 623 21.15 -23.33 -32.19
N THR A 624 20.25 -24.16 -32.76
CA THR A 624 20.34 -25.63 -32.55
C THR A 624 19.66 -26.44 -33.69
N THR A 625 20.45 -27.18 -34.43
CA THR A 625 20.30 -28.47 -35.15
C THR A 625 18.91 -28.96 -35.55
N GLY A 626 18.89 -29.31 -36.86
CA GLY A 626 17.76 -29.87 -37.57
C GLY A 626 17.22 -31.23 -37.15
N LYS A 627 15.90 -31.34 -37.37
CA LYS A 627 15.22 -32.54 -37.90
C LYS A 627 13.80 -32.15 -38.32
N LYS A 628 13.37 -32.67 -39.45
CA LYS A 628 12.00 -32.55 -39.98
C LYS A 628 11.07 -33.45 -39.21
N GLU A 629 9.89 -32.92 -38.80
CA GLU A 629 8.70 -33.74 -38.50
C GLU A 629 7.41 -33.03 -38.95
N GLU A 630 6.40 -33.84 -39.24
CA GLU A 630 5.19 -33.59 -40.05
C GLU A 630 4.17 -32.69 -39.40
N GLU A 631 3.34 -32.02 -40.23
CA GLU A 631 2.26 -31.10 -39.81
C GLU A 631 1.02 -31.89 -39.34
N GLU A 632 0.69 -31.78 -38.05
CA GLU A 632 -0.70 -32.01 -37.56
C GLU A 632 -1.40 -30.66 -37.31
N LYS A 633 -2.62 -30.56 -37.82
CA LYS A 633 -3.51 -29.38 -37.64
C LYS A 633 -4.05 -29.33 -36.23
N GLU A 634 -3.58 -28.38 -35.40
CA GLU A 634 -4.23 -28.11 -34.11
C GLU A 634 -5.41 -27.14 -34.27
N GLN A 635 -6.56 -27.57 -33.70
CA GLN A 635 -7.76 -26.74 -33.48
C GLN A 635 -7.48 -25.71 -32.38
N PRO A 636 -8.15 -24.53 -32.31
CA PRO A 636 -7.95 -23.56 -31.25
C PRO A 636 -8.41 -24.15 -29.92
N LYS A 637 -7.45 -24.32 -28.99
CA LYS A 637 -7.74 -24.78 -27.61
C LYS A 637 -8.54 -23.70 -26.86
N GLU A 638 -9.72 -24.07 -26.37
CA GLU A 638 -10.47 -23.26 -25.41
C GLU A 638 -9.59 -22.97 -24.17
N LYS A 639 -9.57 -21.70 -23.71
CA LYS A 639 -8.82 -21.30 -22.51
C LYS A 639 -9.33 -22.09 -21.31
N PRO A 640 -8.46 -22.75 -20.51
CA PRO A 640 -8.90 -23.56 -19.38
C PRO A 640 -9.67 -22.70 -18.36
N LYS A 641 -10.85 -23.14 -17.98
CA LYS A 641 -11.64 -22.52 -16.89
C LYS A 641 -11.16 -23.04 -15.55
N TYR A 642 -10.55 -22.16 -14.74
CA TYR A 642 -10.06 -22.48 -13.41
C TYR A 642 -11.16 -22.27 -12.34
N ASP A 643 -11.37 -23.26 -11.46
CA ASP A 643 -12.29 -23.11 -10.31
C ASP A 643 -11.60 -22.35 -9.17
N LYS A 644 -11.87 -21.05 -9.06
CA LYS A 644 -11.26 -20.16 -8.06
C LYS A 644 -11.72 -20.45 -6.61
N LYS A 645 -12.68 -21.34 -6.40
CA LYS A 645 -13.17 -21.69 -5.07
C LYS A 645 -12.35 -22.81 -4.42
N LYS A 646 -11.56 -23.53 -5.20
CA LYS A 646 -10.70 -24.60 -4.74
C LYS A 646 -9.23 -24.23 -4.94
N PRO A 647 -8.31 -24.69 -4.07
CA PRO A 647 -6.89 -24.52 -4.32
C PRO A 647 -6.48 -25.23 -5.62
N TYR A 648 -5.62 -24.59 -6.39
CA TYR A 648 -5.04 -25.19 -7.58
C TYR A 648 -3.89 -26.10 -7.19
N ILE A 649 -4.05 -27.41 -7.42
CA ILE A 649 -3.06 -28.41 -7.07
C ILE A 649 -1.92 -28.41 -8.07
N LEU A 650 -0.69 -28.15 -7.60
CA LEU A 650 0.53 -28.13 -8.40
C LEU A 650 1.03 -29.58 -8.58
N LYS A 651 0.83 -30.13 -9.78
CA LYS A 651 1.27 -31.49 -10.14
C LYS A 651 2.67 -31.48 -10.72
N GLU A 652 3.52 -32.42 -10.30
CA GLU A 652 4.95 -32.45 -10.62
C GLU A 652 5.38 -33.56 -11.58
N GLU A 653 4.50 -34.43 -12.00
CA GLU A 653 4.85 -35.49 -12.94
C GLU A 653 5.36 -34.91 -14.26
N ALA A 654 6.47 -35.46 -14.77
CA ALA A 654 7.24 -34.87 -15.89
C ALA A 654 6.43 -34.65 -17.19
N PHE A 655 5.31 -35.40 -17.35
CA PHE A 655 4.37 -35.27 -18.47
C PHE A 655 3.07 -34.54 -18.14
N GLU A 656 2.83 -34.18 -16.87
CA GLU A 656 1.59 -33.54 -16.38
C GLU A 656 1.86 -32.24 -15.63
N ARG A 657 3.03 -31.62 -15.78
CA ARG A 657 3.32 -30.37 -15.12
C ARG A 657 2.37 -29.26 -15.62
N ASN A 658 1.48 -28.83 -14.74
CA ASN A 658 0.40 -27.90 -15.05
C ASN A 658 0.72 -26.43 -14.67
N TYR A 659 1.97 -26.14 -14.33
CA TYR A 659 2.42 -24.81 -13.89
C TYR A 659 3.84 -24.49 -14.34
N VAL A 660 4.19 -23.22 -14.27
CA VAL A 660 5.55 -22.68 -14.54
C VAL A 660 6.08 -22.05 -13.25
N ILE A 661 7.32 -22.30 -12.88
CA ILE A 661 7.98 -21.65 -11.74
C ILE A 661 8.44 -20.25 -12.17
N ALA A 662 8.14 -19.24 -11.36
CA ALA A 662 8.59 -17.88 -11.60
C ALA A 662 10.09 -17.73 -11.33
N ASP A 663 10.84 -17.17 -12.29
CA ASP A 663 12.30 -16.97 -12.18
C ASP A 663 12.69 -15.97 -11.08
N CYS A 664 11.81 -15.02 -10.75
CA CYS A 664 12.09 -13.95 -9.79
C CYS A 664 12.17 -14.41 -8.34
N CYS A 665 11.59 -15.57 -7.97
CA CYS A 665 11.52 -16.02 -6.58
C CYS A 665 11.68 -17.53 -6.40
N LYS A 666 11.64 -18.31 -7.47
CA LYS A 666 11.88 -19.76 -7.52
C LYS A 666 11.27 -20.53 -6.35
N PRO A 667 9.92 -20.57 -6.25
CA PRO A 667 9.24 -21.31 -5.18
C PRO A 667 9.54 -22.81 -5.28
N ILE A 668 9.65 -23.46 -4.13
CA ILE A 668 9.79 -24.92 -4.00
C ILE A 668 8.67 -25.48 -3.14
N PRO A 669 8.41 -26.79 -3.15
CA PRO A 669 7.42 -27.42 -2.26
C PRO A 669 7.63 -27.04 -0.79
N GLY A 670 6.53 -26.73 -0.11
CA GLY A 670 6.54 -26.20 1.24
C GLY A 670 6.65 -24.66 1.35
N ASP A 671 7.04 -23.96 0.26
CA ASP A 671 6.91 -22.50 0.21
C ASP A 671 5.41 -22.12 0.11
N GLU A 672 4.99 -21.13 0.88
CA GLU A 672 3.69 -20.49 0.64
C GLU A 672 3.69 -19.85 -0.75
N SER A 673 2.81 -20.34 -1.61
CA SER A 673 2.79 -19.94 -3.02
C SER A 673 1.43 -19.41 -3.46
N LEU A 674 1.44 -18.68 -4.57
CA LEU A 674 0.26 -18.28 -5.33
C LEU A 674 0.52 -18.50 -6.82
N GLY A 675 -0.55 -18.83 -7.56
CA GLY A 675 -0.53 -18.96 -9.01
C GLY A 675 -1.07 -17.71 -9.68
N PHE A 676 -0.38 -17.24 -10.70
CA PHE A 676 -0.84 -16.16 -11.59
C PHE A 676 -1.14 -16.74 -12.97
N ILE A 677 -2.35 -16.51 -13.48
CA ILE A 677 -2.73 -16.91 -14.84
C ILE A 677 -2.23 -15.84 -15.80
N ASN A 678 -1.22 -16.19 -16.61
CA ASN A 678 -0.67 -15.30 -17.64
C ASN A 678 -1.62 -15.14 -18.84
N ASP A 679 -1.27 -14.31 -19.83
CA ASP A 679 -2.12 -14.05 -21.01
C ASP A 679 -2.29 -15.29 -21.91
N ASP A 680 -1.34 -16.22 -21.87
CA ASP A 680 -1.37 -17.50 -22.58
C ASP A 680 -2.25 -18.55 -21.89
N GLY A 681 -2.75 -18.26 -20.67
CA GLY A 681 -3.56 -19.16 -19.86
C GLY A 681 -2.76 -20.13 -18.99
N ASN A 682 -1.43 -20.00 -18.91
CA ASN A 682 -0.57 -20.81 -18.04
C ASN A 682 -0.57 -20.25 -16.61
N VAL A 683 -0.45 -21.16 -15.62
CA VAL A 683 -0.30 -20.77 -14.21
C VAL A 683 1.17 -20.61 -13.86
N VAL A 684 1.59 -19.38 -13.58
CA VAL A 684 2.94 -19.05 -13.11
C VAL A 684 2.92 -18.99 -11.58
N VAL A 685 3.75 -19.84 -10.94
CA VAL A 685 3.77 -19.97 -9.48
C VAL A 685 4.86 -19.07 -8.88
N HIS A 686 4.47 -18.23 -7.92
CA HIS A 686 5.35 -17.36 -7.16
C HIS A 686 5.29 -17.68 -5.67
N LYS A 687 6.33 -17.33 -4.91
CA LYS A 687 6.23 -17.23 -3.44
C LYS A 687 5.25 -16.12 -3.07
N ARG A 688 4.47 -16.30 -2.02
CA ARG A 688 3.56 -15.24 -1.52
C ARG A 688 4.30 -13.98 -1.10
N SER A 689 5.51 -14.11 -0.55
CA SER A 689 6.39 -12.99 -0.14
C SER A 689 7.08 -12.29 -1.32
N CYS A 690 6.97 -12.80 -2.56
CA CYS A 690 7.61 -12.20 -3.72
C CYS A 690 7.04 -10.82 -4.05
N PRO A 691 7.87 -9.74 -4.19
CA PRO A 691 7.38 -8.41 -4.55
C PRO A 691 6.60 -8.36 -5.87
N ILE A 692 7.00 -9.18 -6.86
CA ILE A 692 6.28 -9.31 -8.14
C ILE A 692 4.93 -9.99 -7.93
N ALA A 693 4.87 -11.07 -7.15
CA ALA A 693 3.62 -11.75 -6.84
C ALA A 693 2.62 -10.84 -6.12
N MET A 694 3.12 -10.08 -5.16
CA MET A 694 2.32 -9.12 -4.42
C MET A 694 1.79 -8.01 -5.35
N ARG A 695 2.61 -7.55 -6.31
CA ARG A 695 2.21 -6.61 -7.36
C ARG A 695 1.14 -7.18 -8.28
N LEU A 696 1.32 -8.41 -8.78
CA LEU A 696 0.35 -9.10 -9.62
C LEU A 696 -0.98 -9.32 -8.89
N LYS A 697 -0.93 -9.66 -7.59
CA LYS A 697 -2.10 -9.80 -6.73
C LYS A 697 -2.88 -8.49 -6.60
N SER A 698 -2.20 -7.35 -6.41
CA SER A 698 -2.84 -6.05 -6.27
C SER A 698 -3.39 -5.49 -7.59
N SER A 699 -2.83 -5.89 -8.74
CA SER A 699 -3.19 -5.39 -10.06
C SER A 699 -4.16 -6.30 -10.82
N PHE A 700 -4.02 -7.63 -10.64
CA PHE A 700 -4.78 -8.65 -11.36
C PHE A 700 -5.36 -9.72 -10.42
N GLY A 701 -5.93 -9.31 -9.30
CA GLY A 701 -6.48 -10.23 -8.30
C GLY A 701 -7.47 -11.25 -8.85
N GLU A 702 -8.09 -10.98 -10.01
CA GLU A 702 -8.95 -11.90 -10.74
C GLU A 702 -8.20 -13.08 -11.38
N ARG A 703 -6.89 -12.92 -11.66
CA ARG A 703 -6.02 -13.93 -12.26
C ARG A 703 -5.18 -14.68 -11.24
N ILE A 704 -5.41 -14.44 -9.95
CA ILE A 704 -4.69 -15.09 -8.87
C ILE A 704 -5.44 -16.36 -8.43
N LEU A 705 -4.68 -17.44 -8.28
CA LEU A 705 -5.13 -18.72 -7.75
C LEU A 705 -4.43 -19.00 -6.43
N ASN A 706 -5.15 -19.52 -5.45
CA ASN A 706 -4.53 -20.15 -4.28
C ASN A 706 -3.96 -21.49 -4.72
N THR A 707 -2.71 -21.80 -4.37
CA THR A 707 -2.01 -23.01 -4.83
C THR A 707 -1.65 -23.89 -3.66
N GLU A 708 -1.69 -25.22 -3.89
CA GLU A 708 -1.23 -26.25 -2.96
C GLU A 708 -0.32 -27.20 -3.71
N TRP A 709 0.82 -27.57 -3.10
CA TRP A 709 1.75 -28.54 -3.65
C TRP A 709 1.21 -29.97 -3.48
N SER A 710 1.26 -30.79 -4.53
CA SER A 710 0.98 -32.23 -4.43
C SER A 710 2.15 -32.97 -3.76
N SER A 711 1.98 -34.23 -3.37
CA SER A 711 3.03 -35.09 -2.79
C SER A 711 4.23 -35.25 -3.75
N HIS A 712 5.50 -35.23 -3.22
CA HIS A 712 6.68 -34.88 -3.99
C HIS A 712 7.67 -36.02 -4.18
N HIS A 713 8.24 -36.13 -5.41
CA HIS A 713 9.43 -36.94 -5.72
C HIS A 713 10.48 -36.16 -6.56
N SER A 714 10.22 -34.88 -6.91
CA SER A 714 11.14 -34.07 -7.72
C SER A 714 12.10 -33.28 -6.84
N SER A 715 13.30 -32.95 -7.37
CA SER A 715 14.28 -32.08 -6.71
C SER A 715 14.28 -30.68 -7.31
N PHE A 716 14.40 -29.66 -6.45
CA PHE A 716 14.37 -28.24 -6.76
C PHE A 716 15.69 -27.55 -6.42
N GLU A 717 16.01 -26.51 -7.13
CA GLU A 717 17.21 -25.72 -6.84
C GLU A 717 16.96 -24.72 -5.72
N ALA A 718 17.85 -24.67 -4.71
CA ALA A 718 17.86 -23.69 -3.64
C ALA A 718 19.29 -23.25 -3.33
N THR A 719 19.42 -22.00 -2.84
CA THR A 719 20.71 -21.39 -2.48
C THR A 719 20.70 -21.00 -1.01
N LEU A 720 21.71 -21.48 -0.26
CA LEU A 720 22.00 -21.06 1.11
C LEU A 720 23.18 -20.08 1.12
N GLU A 721 23.06 -19.01 1.89
CA GLU A 721 24.15 -18.12 2.27
C GLU A 721 24.62 -18.49 3.67
N ILE A 722 25.93 -18.69 3.82
CA ILE A 722 26.58 -19.13 5.05
C ILE A 722 27.65 -18.09 5.40
N LYS A 723 27.61 -17.53 6.60
CA LYS A 723 28.62 -16.60 7.10
C LYS A 723 29.25 -17.13 8.37
N GLY A 724 30.57 -16.96 8.51
CA GLY A 724 31.26 -17.43 9.70
C GLY A 724 32.70 -16.94 9.78
N ILE A 725 33.40 -17.43 10.82
CA ILE A 725 34.82 -17.15 11.03
C ILE A 725 35.65 -18.12 10.17
N ASP A 726 36.54 -17.58 9.32
CA ASP A 726 37.43 -18.39 8.50
C ASP A 726 38.39 -19.21 9.37
N SER A 727 38.34 -20.52 9.19
CA SER A 727 39.19 -21.47 9.91
C SER A 727 39.44 -22.71 9.07
N ILE A 728 40.60 -23.32 9.29
CA ILE A 728 41.03 -24.53 8.59
C ILE A 728 40.00 -25.65 8.81
N GLY A 729 39.46 -26.20 7.71
CA GLY A 729 38.55 -27.34 7.72
C GLY A 729 37.05 -26.99 7.78
N VAL A 730 36.66 -25.70 7.97
CA VAL A 730 35.25 -25.28 8.05
C VAL A 730 34.51 -25.60 6.76
N LEU A 731 35.13 -25.36 5.61
CA LEU A 731 34.57 -25.67 4.30
C LEU A 731 34.32 -27.17 4.10
N ASN A 732 35.29 -28.00 4.49
CA ASN A 732 35.15 -29.46 4.42
C ASN A 732 33.98 -29.94 5.30
N THR A 733 33.83 -29.37 6.50
CA THR A 733 32.73 -29.69 7.41
C THR A 733 31.38 -29.31 6.80
N ILE A 734 31.25 -28.10 6.21
CA ILE A 734 30.04 -27.64 5.54
C ILE A 734 29.66 -28.57 4.38
N THR A 735 30.60 -28.85 3.48
CA THR A 735 30.33 -29.67 2.28
C THR A 735 30.00 -31.10 2.65
N ARG A 736 30.68 -31.65 3.65
CA ARG A 736 30.43 -33.00 4.16
C ARG A 736 29.03 -33.09 4.79
N THR A 737 28.68 -32.14 5.64
CA THR A 737 27.35 -32.11 6.26
C THR A 737 26.24 -32.07 5.19
N ILE A 738 26.40 -31.24 4.16
CA ILE A 738 25.39 -31.12 3.11
C ILE A 738 25.31 -32.40 2.26
N SER A 739 26.47 -32.93 1.85
CA SER A 739 26.51 -34.06 0.89
C SER A 739 26.33 -35.41 1.58
N ASP A 740 26.96 -35.66 2.73
CA ASP A 740 26.96 -36.98 3.38
C ASP A 740 25.78 -37.11 4.36
N ASP A 741 25.55 -36.10 5.23
CA ASP A 741 24.53 -36.20 6.29
C ASP A 741 23.11 -36.00 5.74
N PHE A 742 22.95 -35.09 4.76
CA PHE A 742 21.65 -34.80 4.14
C PHE A 742 21.45 -35.46 2.75
N ASN A 743 22.47 -36.10 2.21
CA ASN A 743 22.46 -36.72 0.86
C ASN A 743 21.99 -35.75 -0.25
N VAL A 744 22.43 -34.50 -0.15
CA VAL A 744 22.05 -33.41 -1.03
C VAL A 744 23.17 -33.10 -2.03
N ASN A 745 22.83 -33.03 -3.32
CA ASN A 745 23.78 -32.72 -4.37
C ASN A 745 24.05 -31.19 -4.48
N ILE A 746 25.30 -30.80 -4.27
CA ILE A 746 25.78 -29.42 -4.44
C ILE A 746 26.00 -29.15 -5.92
N ILE A 747 25.31 -28.13 -6.47
CA ILE A 747 25.44 -27.70 -7.86
C ILE A 747 26.58 -26.69 -8.02
N ARG A 748 26.64 -25.73 -7.08
CA ARG A 748 27.62 -24.63 -7.10
C ARG A 748 27.99 -24.23 -5.69
N LEU A 749 29.25 -24.01 -5.44
CA LEU A 749 29.79 -23.50 -4.18
C LEU A 749 30.65 -22.28 -4.50
N LEU A 750 30.35 -21.15 -3.88
CA LEU A 750 31.14 -19.93 -3.92
C LEU A 750 31.45 -19.52 -2.49
N ILE A 751 32.71 -19.38 -2.12
CA ILE A 751 33.14 -18.90 -0.82
C ILE A 751 34.18 -17.83 -1.00
N GLU A 752 34.01 -16.71 -0.34
CA GLU A 752 34.96 -15.60 -0.27
C GLU A 752 35.36 -15.40 1.19
N ALA A 753 36.65 -15.46 1.47
CA ALA A 753 37.20 -15.20 2.80
C ALA A 753 37.98 -13.88 2.80
N LYS A 754 37.68 -12.99 3.73
CA LYS A 754 38.33 -11.71 3.89
C LYS A 754 38.38 -11.31 5.37
N ASP A 755 39.53 -10.82 5.82
CA ASP A 755 39.73 -10.27 7.16
C ASP A 755 39.30 -11.22 8.32
N GLY A 756 39.54 -12.56 8.11
CA GLY A 756 39.22 -13.59 9.12
C GLY A 756 37.74 -14.03 9.18
N VAL A 757 36.90 -13.53 8.28
CA VAL A 757 35.51 -13.98 8.12
C VAL A 757 35.30 -14.51 6.71
N PHE A 758 34.36 -15.46 6.55
CA PHE A 758 33.95 -15.93 5.23
C PHE A 758 32.47 -15.71 4.98
N GLU A 759 32.13 -15.48 3.72
CA GLU A 759 30.78 -15.49 3.19
C GLU A 759 30.70 -16.50 2.05
N GLY A 760 29.80 -17.47 2.15
CA GLY A 760 29.67 -18.54 1.18
C GLY A 760 28.24 -18.65 0.65
N ARG A 761 28.08 -18.98 -0.64
CA ARG A 761 26.80 -19.34 -1.26
C ARG A 761 26.89 -20.76 -1.79
N VAL A 762 25.96 -21.59 -1.35
CA VAL A 762 25.84 -23.00 -1.73
C VAL A 762 24.54 -23.20 -2.46
N LYS A 763 24.61 -23.47 -3.75
CA LYS A 763 23.45 -23.84 -4.56
C LYS A 763 23.38 -25.37 -4.63
N MET A 764 22.22 -25.91 -4.32
CA MET A 764 21.99 -27.35 -4.17
C MET A 764 20.61 -27.79 -4.64
N LYS A 765 20.40 -29.11 -4.77
CA LYS A 765 19.11 -29.74 -5.10
C LYS A 765 18.44 -30.27 -3.84
N VAL A 766 17.27 -29.76 -3.49
CA VAL A 766 16.48 -30.14 -2.31
C VAL A 766 15.09 -30.62 -2.74
N HIS A 767 14.35 -31.32 -1.86
CA HIS A 767 13.00 -31.77 -2.19
C HIS A 767 11.95 -30.72 -1.74
N ASP A 768 12.15 -30.11 -0.58
CA ASP A 768 11.20 -29.16 0.02
C ASP A 768 11.87 -28.15 0.95
N VAL A 769 11.05 -27.31 1.57
CA VAL A 769 11.50 -26.31 2.55
C VAL A 769 11.96 -26.95 3.86
N GLU A 770 11.41 -28.10 4.25
CA GLU A 770 11.81 -28.79 5.49
C GLU A 770 13.25 -29.27 5.41
N ASP A 771 13.71 -29.76 4.23
CA ASP A 771 15.11 -30.10 4.00
C ASP A 771 16.03 -28.90 4.26
N ILE A 772 15.65 -27.72 3.74
CA ILE A 772 16.40 -26.47 3.94
C ILE A 772 16.42 -26.08 5.42
N GLN A 773 15.28 -26.13 6.11
CA GLN A 773 15.21 -25.75 7.53
C GLN A 773 16.06 -26.68 8.40
N ARG A 774 16.01 -27.98 8.17
CA ARG A 774 16.85 -28.99 8.86
C ARG A 774 18.34 -28.70 8.61
N MET A 775 18.74 -28.43 7.36
CA MET A 775 20.12 -28.06 7.02
C MET A 775 20.57 -26.77 7.71
N CYS A 776 19.73 -25.72 7.69
CA CYS A 776 20.05 -24.47 8.37
C CYS A 776 20.31 -24.68 9.87
N VAL A 777 19.47 -25.48 10.54
CA VAL A 777 19.64 -25.78 11.98
C VAL A 777 20.91 -26.56 12.26
N VAL A 778 21.26 -27.56 11.44
CA VAL A 778 22.48 -28.36 11.64
C VAL A 778 23.73 -27.56 11.30
N LEU A 779 23.74 -26.86 10.20
CA LEU A 779 24.88 -26.02 9.78
C LEU A 779 25.14 -24.87 10.76
N SER A 780 24.11 -24.26 11.36
CA SER A 780 24.26 -23.21 12.36
C SER A 780 24.89 -23.72 13.69
N LYS A 781 24.86 -25.04 13.94
CA LYS A 781 25.53 -25.65 15.10
C LYS A 781 27.01 -25.93 14.87
N ILE A 782 27.51 -25.84 13.65
CA ILE A 782 28.94 -26.07 13.36
C ILE A 782 29.73 -24.90 13.98
N LYS A 783 30.80 -25.24 14.70
CA LYS A 783 31.69 -24.27 15.31
C LYS A 783 32.21 -23.28 14.25
N ASN A 784 32.21 -21.99 14.55
CA ASN A 784 32.63 -20.88 13.70
C ASN A 784 31.67 -20.46 12.61
N ILE A 785 30.47 -21.06 12.46
CA ILE A 785 29.40 -20.54 11.64
C ILE A 785 28.54 -19.56 12.47
N GLN A 786 28.29 -18.37 11.95
CA GLN A 786 27.52 -17.31 12.60
C GLN A 786 26.08 -17.25 12.11
N SER A 787 25.86 -17.46 10.80
CA SER A 787 24.53 -17.44 10.22
C SER A 787 24.42 -18.33 8.99
N VAL A 788 23.26 -18.95 8.82
CA VAL A 788 22.87 -19.72 7.64
C VAL A 788 21.46 -19.29 7.26
N ALA A 789 21.26 -18.87 6.04
CA ALA A 789 19.96 -18.42 5.56
C ALA A 789 19.74 -18.81 4.09
N ARG A 790 18.47 -19.11 3.74
CA ARG A 790 18.10 -19.27 2.33
C ARG A 790 18.02 -17.90 1.66
N VAL A 791 18.67 -17.76 0.51
CA VAL A 791 18.66 -16.54 -0.31
C VAL A 791 18.05 -16.81 -1.68
N ALA A 792 17.52 -15.75 -2.31
CA ALA A 792 17.16 -15.80 -3.71
C ALA A 792 18.45 -15.75 -4.57
N ASP A 793 18.48 -16.49 -5.67
CA ASP A 793 19.60 -16.48 -6.63
C ASP A 793 19.78 -15.12 -7.31
#